data_603807623f6b2528afcd9cd0d4634934
#
_entry.id   603807623f6b2528afcd9cd0d4634934
#
_cell.length_a   1.000
_cell.length_b   1.000
_cell.length_c   1.000
_cell.angle_alpha   90.00
_cell.angle_beta   90.00
_cell.angle_gamma   90.00
#
_symmetry.space_group_name_H-M   'P 1'
#
loop_
_entity.id
_entity.type
_entity.pdbx_description
1 polymer ?
#
loop_
_entity_poly.entity_id
_entity_poly.type
_entity_poly.pdbx_seq_one_letter_code
_entity_poly.pdbx_strand_id
1 'polypeptide(L)'
;MRSLLPIVCLMAGAVNAVAQSEAPDSLGQEVQLQEVVIEAPKVVRKADMDVFYPSQSAVDNSGNGMQLLNNLMIPSLAVSDVMGTVQAAGQSVQVRINGREASIDQVRSLLPATIKRVEWIDNPGLRYNGAQYVLNFIVANPTVGGSFSAMARPVLNTAWGFYRADAKFNTGRSQWEVGANYKLTNKLGTHRDYTATFIYPDGQSLTRMETSRGGAMDNTYGNLWASYSYIKPDTTIFYVEAMAFHKFSDRLTYDGLMTISTGESDIALTDSHGDRGTTPTLSAYLEQHLPRRQAIVVDFKTSLYFGKSYSDYVERLERDNTYLNDIHTLIHDRSQVYAIEADYIKNWSAGRLTAGASYTANRSRSVYDNFGGEVFHQRQDKVYFFAEYFHRLDKFTFTAGLGAQYIDFRFRETDQGNNSWNLRPQATVTYAINPDHRLRLSFQSWQNAPSLAESNIAPQQIDGLQWRIGNPGLRTSNSYMLTLFYNFNLPRVIGTFGIRAYTSPNAITPLLYWQDGRLITTYENSRGLQNLSFFLAPQIEIIPQWLRASGYLQFRAERMRGTGYSLHNSAWSGSVNLQLTHWGFTLEGQYIRSQHDLWGEKISWGENLSLIELSYNWRDWHFGAGVIMPFGRYDQGYRMLSKWYTGEQHMRLDMRMPYITVSYNIQWGRQKRGVNKMINADGEVQQSTAGGR
;
A
#
# COMPACT_ATOMS: atom_id res chain seq x y z
N MET A 1 -9.47 -32.77 -16.28
CA MET A 1 -8.39 -32.12 -17.03
C MET A 1 -8.48 -32.50 -18.51
N ARG A 2 -9.35 -31.84 -19.26
CA ARG A 2 -9.46 -31.87 -20.74
C ARG A 2 -10.71 -31.08 -21.08
N SER A 3 -10.61 -29.75 -21.34
CA SER A 3 -11.62 -28.96 -22.07
C SER A 3 -11.48 -27.42 -21.88
N LEU A 4 -10.26 -26.88 -21.94
CA LEU A 4 -10.07 -25.40 -21.94
C LEU A 4 -9.12 -24.91 -23.07
N LEU A 5 -8.97 -25.68 -24.14
CA LEU A 5 -8.03 -25.31 -25.22
C LEU A 5 -8.64 -24.88 -26.57
N PRO A 6 -9.89 -24.48 -26.73
CA PRO A 6 -10.31 -23.94 -28.02
C PRO A 6 -10.59 -22.43 -28.08
N ILE A 7 -10.31 -21.62 -27.06
CA ILE A 7 -10.65 -20.19 -27.10
C ILE A 7 -9.50 -19.30 -27.58
N VAL A 8 -8.26 -19.79 -27.61
CA VAL A 8 -7.08 -19.00 -28.00
C VAL A 8 -6.83 -18.96 -29.52
N CYS A 9 -7.44 -19.85 -30.30
CA CYS A 9 -7.17 -19.93 -31.75
C CYS A 9 -8.10 -19.13 -32.68
N LEU A 10 -9.03 -18.31 -32.17
CA LEU A 10 -10.02 -17.61 -33.01
C LEU A 10 -9.70 -16.13 -33.29
N MET A 11 -8.54 -15.62 -32.87
CA MET A 11 -8.14 -14.22 -33.12
C MET A 11 -6.97 -14.00 -34.10
N ALA A 12 -6.54 -15.03 -34.82
CA ALA A 12 -5.38 -14.95 -35.73
C ALA A 12 -5.74 -14.78 -37.23
N GLY A 13 -6.95 -14.41 -37.55
CA GLY A 13 -7.39 -14.34 -38.95
C GLY A 13 -8.23 -13.13 -39.26
N ALA A 14 -7.64 -11.97 -39.45
CA ALA A 14 -8.13 -10.88 -40.34
C ALA A 14 -7.30 -9.61 -40.14
N VAL A 15 -6.22 -9.38 -40.88
CA VAL A 15 -5.84 -8.04 -41.38
C VAL A 15 -4.93 -8.23 -42.58
N ASN A 16 -5.51 -8.19 -43.76
CA ASN A 16 -4.85 -7.72 -44.96
C ASN A 16 -5.77 -6.65 -45.61
N ALA A 17 -5.42 -5.42 -45.43
CA ALA A 17 -5.98 -4.32 -46.25
C ALA A 17 -4.82 -3.47 -46.78
N VAL A 18 -4.72 -3.49 -48.10
CA VAL A 18 -3.76 -2.80 -48.93
C VAL A 18 -3.95 -1.31 -48.83
N ALA A 19 -2.88 -0.56 -48.62
CA ALA A 19 -2.86 0.90 -48.80
C ALA A 19 -2.34 1.24 -50.20
N GLN A 20 -3.16 1.93 -51.00
CA GLN A 20 -2.73 2.59 -52.22
C GLN A 20 -2.08 3.93 -51.91
N SER A 21 -0.93 4.16 -52.54
CA SER A 21 -0.18 5.40 -52.53
C SER A 21 -0.65 6.35 -53.61
N GLU A 22 -0.85 7.61 -53.29
CA GLU A 22 -0.78 8.68 -54.29
C GLU A 22 0.39 9.61 -53.96
N ALA A 23 1.15 9.94 -54.99
CA ALA A 23 2.39 10.68 -54.93
C ALA A 23 2.20 12.17 -55.27
N PRO A 24 3.22 13.03 -55.08
CA PRO A 24 3.06 14.44 -54.81
C PRO A 24 3.38 15.36 -55.98
N ASP A 25 3.08 16.61 -55.83
CA ASP A 25 3.81 17.65 -56.59
C ASP A 25 3.95 18.95 -55.78
N SER A 26 5.12 19.45 -55.80
CA SER A 26 5.64 20.80 -55.93
C SER A 26 6.69 21.22 -54.90
N LEU A 27 7.84 21.55 -55.49
CA LEU A 27 9.04 22.16 -54.92
C LEU A 27 8.77 23.44 -54.13
N GLY A 28 9.08 23.41 -52.85
CA GLY A 28 9.27 24.60 -52.03
C GLY A 28 10.60 24.47 -51.29
N GLN A 29 11.45 25.47 -51.36
CA GLN A 29 12.74 25.54 -50.67
C GLN A 29 12.58 25.21 -49.20
N GLU A 30 13.21 24.10 -48.74
CA GLU A 30 13.38 23.80 -47.33
C GLU A 30 14.30 24.83 -46.67
N VAL A 31 13.73 25.75 -45.93
CA VAL A 31 14.47 26.49 -44.90
C VAL A 31 14.67 25.52 -43.77
N GLN A 32 15.86 24.96 -43.63
CA GLN A 32 16.27 24.23 -42.41
C GLN A 32 16.23 25.22 -41.24
N LEU A 33 15.09 25.27 -40.53
CA LEU A 33 15.04 25.85 -39.19
C LEU A 33 15.90 24.97 -38.31
N GLN A 34 16.92 25.54 -37.68
CA GLN A 34 17.64 24.88 -36.62
C GLN A 34 16.60 24.45 -35.58
N GLU A 35 16.54 23.13 -35.35
CA GLU A 35 15.66 22.55 -34.34
C GLU A 35 16.08 23.10 -33.00
N VAL A 36 15.29 24.03 -32.46
CA VAL A 36 15.43 24.48 -31.09
C VAL A 36 14.84 23.38 -30.23
N VAL A 37 15.70 22.45 -29.80
CA VAL A 37 15.33 21.44 -28.81
C VAL A 37 15.08 22.16 -27.48
N ILE A 38 13.81 22.53 -27.25
CA ILE A 38 13.38 22.97 -25.92
C ILE A 38 13.28 21.70 -25.07
N GLU A 39 14.33 21.39 -24.30
CA GLU A 39 14.21 20.36 -23.28
C GLU A 39 13.12 20.79 -22.29
N ALA A 40 11.99 20.10 -22.30
CA ALA A 40 10.94 20.30 -21.32
C ALA A 40 11.51 19.94 -19.92
N PRO A 41 11.23 20.76 -18.89
CA PRO A 41 11.76 20.51 -17.55
C PRO A 41 11.30 19.13 -17.07
N LYS A 42 12.23 18.30 -16.61
CA LYS A 42 11.97 16.95 -16.07
C LYS A 42 10.98 16.97 -14.91
N VAL A 43 10.97 18.05 -14.14
CA VAL A 43 10.09 18.27 -12.99
C VAL A 43 9.50 19.67 -13.03
N VAL A 44 8.17 19.77 -12.94
CA VAL A 44 7.47 21.05 -12.77
C VAL A 44 6.83 21.07 -11.40
N ARG A 45 7.28 21.98 -10.56
CA ARG A 45 6.73 22.16 -9.22
C ARG A 45 5.52 23.08 -9.28
N LYS A 46 4.34 22.52 -8.98
CA LYS A 46 3.11 23.27 -8.82
C LYS A 46 2.87 23.62 -7.35
N ALA A 47 1.86 24.40 -7.10
CA ALA A 47 1.54 24.88 -5.76
C ALA A 47 1.07 23.74 -4.82
N ASP A 48 0.39 22.76 -5.36
CA ASP A 48 -0.25 21.65 -4.64
C ASP A 48 0.35 20.27 -4.97
N MET A 49 1.27 20.18 -5.95
CA MET A 49 1.88 18.93 -6.36
C MET A 49 3.21 19.16 -7.09
N ASP A 50 4.05 18.17 -7.17
CA ASP A 50 5.18 18.10 -8.07
C ASP A 50 4.84 17.20 -9.27
N VAL A 51 5.14 17.67 -10.48
CA VAL A 51 4.79 16.96 -11.72
C VAL A 51 6.06 16.47 -12.39
N PHE A 52 6.19 15.16 -12.53
CA PHE A 52 7.34 14.51 -13.15
C PHE A 52 6.97 14.08 -14.57
N TYR A 53 7.75 14.52 -15.55
CA TYR A 53 7.59 14.16 -16.96
C TYR A 53 8.60 13.08 -17.31
N PRO A 54 8.16 11.87 -17.75
CA PRO A 54 9.07 10.83 -18.20
C PRO A 54 9.91 11.30 -19.38
N SER A 55 11.22 11.15 -19.30
CA SER A 55 12.08 11.30 -20.47
C SER A 55 11.90 10.11 -21.41
N GLN A 56 12.22 10.26 -22.69
CA GLN A 56 12.17 9.17 -23.65
C GLN A 56 13.01 7.97 -23.18
N SER A 57 14.20 8.23 -22.66
CA SER A 57 15.06 7.19 -22.09
C SER A 57 14.41 6.45 -20.91
N ALA A 58 13.68 7.14 -20.02
CA ALA A 58 12.97 6.48 -18.93
C ALA A 58 11.83 5.60 -19.45
N VAL A 59 11.11 6.03 -20.49
CA VAL A 59 10.06 5.25 -21.16
C VAL A 59 10.65 4.00 -21.82
N ASP A 60 11.70 4.17 -22.62
CA ASP A 60 12.33 3.10 -23.41
C ASP A 60 12.98 2.02 -22.52
N ASN A 61 13.42 2.40 -21.31
CA ASN A 61 14.05 1.49 -20.35
C ASN A 61 13.07 0.94 -19.30
N SER A 62 11.76 1.07 -19.52
CA SER A 62 10.75 0.55 -18.61
C SER A 62 9.82 -0.43 -19.30
N GLY A 63 9.59 -1.58 -18.70
CA GLY A 63 8.65 -2.59 -19.18
C GLY A 63 7.22 -2.40 -18.66
N ASN A 64 7.00 -1.56 -17.64
CA ASN A 64 5.68 -1.32 -17.06
C ASN A 64 5.66 0.00 -16.26
N GLY A 65 4.47 0.39 -15.75
CA GLY A 65 4.30 1.64 -15.01
C GLY A 65 5.06 1.70 -13.69
N MET A 66 5.29 0.59 -13.00
CA MET A 66 6.08 0.55 -11.76
C MET A 66 7.57 0.74 -12.04
N GLN A 67 8.10 0.12 -13.08
CA GLN A 67 9.48 0.34 -13.51
C GLN A 67 9.68 1.78 -13.98
N LEU A 68 8.71 2.36 -14.71
CA LEU A 68 8.78 3.77 -15.07
C LEU A 68 8.79 4.67 -13.82
N LEU A 69 7.95 4.39 -12.83
CA LEU A 69 7.93 5.13 -11.58
C LEU A 69 9.29 5.08 -10.87
N ASN A 70 9.91 3.90 -10.84
CA ASN A 70 11.25 3.74 -10.28
C ASN A 70 12.30 4.51 -11.10
N ASN A 71 12.20 4.49 -12.44
CA ASN A 71 13.07 5.22 -13.34
C ASN A 71 12.91 6.74 -13.25
N LEU A 72 11.78 7.25 -12.76
CA LEU A 72 11.59 8.67 -12.47
C LEU A 72 12.34 9.11 -11.22
N MET A 73 12.68 8.18 -10.33
CA MET A 73 13.42 8.44 -9.08
C MET A 73 12.82 9.60 -8.27
N ILE A 74 11.51 9.62 -8.09
CA ILE A 74 10.81 10.68 -7.34
C ILE A 74 11.39 10.76 -5.92
N PRO A 75 11.83 11.92 -5.44
CA PRO A 75 12.39 12.08 -4.11
C PRO A 75 11.42 11.57 -3.03
N SER A 76 11.93 10.92 -1.99
CA SER A 76 11.21 10.29 -0.88
C SER A 76 10.49 8.99 -1.20
N LEU A 77 10.39 8.56 -2.47
CA LEU A 77 9.77 7.29 -2.83
C LEU A 77 10.75 6.12 -2.80
N ALA A 78 10.33 5.05 -2.16
CA ALA A 78 10.89 3.72 -2.30
C ALA A 78 9.91 2.87 -3.13
N VAL A 79 10.33 2.47 -4.31
CA VAL A 79 9.51 1.70 -5.26
C VAL A 79 10.15 0.35 -5.47
N SER A 80 9.39 -0.72 -5.34
CA SER A 80 9.83 -2.07 -5.73
C SER A 80 8.76 -2.72 -6.61
N ASP A 81 9.05 -2.83 -7.90
CA ASP A 81 8.15 -3.55 -8.82
C ASP A 81 8.11 -5.04 -8.48
N VAL A 82 9.21 -5.61 -8.05
CA VAL A 82 9.30 -7.03 -7.70
C VAL A 82 8.43 -7.36 -6.50
N MET A 83 8.54 -6.59 -5.44
CA MET A 83 7.73 -6.78 -4.22
C MET A 83 6.33 -6.18 -4.32
N GLY A 84 6.07 -5.30 -5.29
CA GLY A 84 4.79 -4.62 -5.45
C GLY A 84 4.53 -3.57 -4.38
N THR A 85 5.56 -2.82 -4.00
CA THR A 85 5.45 -1.81 -2.95
C THR A 85 5.82 -0.42 -3.46
N VAL A 86 5.08 0.58 -2.99
CA VAL A 86 5.39 2.00 -3.13
C VAL A 86 5.23 2.64 -1.76
N GLN A 87 6.31 3.17 -1.23
CA GLN A 87 6.34 3.78 0.09
C GLN A 87 6.98 5.16 0.03
N ALA A 88 6.55 6.07 0.88
CA ALA A 88 7.20 7.36 1.08
C ALA A 88 7.41 7.59 2.58
N ALA A 89 8.66 7.85 2.97
CA ALA A 89 9.00 8.04 4.38
C ALA A 89 8.52 6.90 5.30
N GLY A 90 8.56 5.64 4.81
CA GLY A 90 8.09 4.46 5.52
C GLY A 90 6.56 4.32 5.61
N GLN A 91 5.80 5.16 4.91
CA GLN A 91 4.34 5.12 4.85
C GLN A 91 3.85 4.66 3.48
N SER A 92 2.70 4.01 3.44
CA SER A 92 2.07 3.64 2.17
C SER A 92 1.65 4.87 1.37
N VAL A 93 1.72 4.75 0.06
CA VAL A 93 1.31 5.81 -0.88
C VAL A 93 0.01 5.38 -1.56
N GLN A 94 -1.00 6.25 -1.54
CA GLN A 94 -2.20 6.05 -2.33
C GLN A 94 -1.87 6.26 -3.81
N VAL A 95 -2.09 5.26 -4.63
CA VAL A 95 -1.80 5.32 -6.05
C VAL A 95 -3.08 5.58 -6.83
N ARG A 96 -2.99 6.43 -7.87
CA ARG A 96 -4.11 6.82 -8.73
C ARG A 96 -3.73 6.76 -10.20
N ILE A 97 -4.71 6.50 -11.05
CA ILE A 97 -4.59 6.56 -12.51
C ILE A 97 -5.67 7.50 -13.05
N ASN A 98 -5.25 8.61 -13.66
CA ASN A 98 -6.14 9.68 -14.13
C ASN A 98 -7.10 10.18 -13.02
N GLY A 99 -6.60 10.28 -11.78
CA GLY A 99 -7.35 10.72 -10.60
C GLY A 99 -8.15 9.64 -9.89
N ARG A 100 -8.39 8.47 -10.47
CA ARG A 100 -9.04 7.32 -9.87
C ARG A 100 -8.06 6.56 -8.99
N GLU A 101 -8.45 6.16 -7.78
CA GLU A 101 -7.67 5.25 -6.96
C GLU A 101 -7.44 3.92 -7.69
N ALA A 102 -6.22 3.40 -7.60
CA ALA A 102 -5.79 2.22 -8.32
C ALA A 102 -4.91 1.33 -7.44
N SER A 103 -4.94 0.03 -7.71
CA SER A 103 -4.01 -0.90 -7.10
C SER A 103 -2.62 -0.81 -7.75
N ILE A 104 -1.60 -1.29 -7.06
CA ILE A 104 -0.24 -1.43 -7.62
C ILE A 104 -0.26 -2.30 -8.88
N ASP A 105 -1.11 -3.32 -8.92
CA ASP A 105 -1.21 -4.20 -10.07
C ASP A 105 -1.80 -3.47 -11.30
N GLN A 106 -2.72 -2.52 -11.08
CA GLN A 106 -3.21 -1.65 -12.15
C GLN A 106 -2.14 -0.68 -12.65
N VAL A 107 -1.23 -0.21 -11.77
CA VAL A 107 -0.07 0.59 -12.22
C VAL A 107 0.90 -0.25 -13.03
N ARG A 108 1.15 -1.51 -12.62
CA ARG A 108 1.92 -2.45 -13.42
C ARG A 108 1.32 -2.68 -14.82
N SER A 109 -0.01 -2.55 -14.97
CA SER A 109 -0.68 -2.67 -16.27
C SER A 109 -0.50 -1.47 -17.19
N LEU A 110 0.11 -0.39 -16.73
CA LEU A 110 0.34 0.78 -17.56
C LEU A 110 1.53 0.55 -18.50
N LEU A 111 1.30 0.80 -19.78
CA LEU A 111 2.37 0.88 -20.75
C LEU A 111 3.15 2.18 -20.56
N PRO A 112 4.48 2.15 -20.40
CA PRO A 112 5.29 3.34 -20.16
C PRO A 112 5.04 4.48 -21.17
N ALA A 113 4.93 4.15 -22.44
CA ALA A 113 4.67 5.13 -23.52
C ALA A 113 3.32 5.87 -23.38
N THR A 114 2.36 5.31 -22.65
CA THR A 114 1.06 5.96 -22.42
C THR A 114 1.09 6.94 -21.27
N ILE A 115 2.07 6.85 -20.37
CA ILE A 115 2.19 7.70 -19.19
C ILE A 115 2.76 9.06 -19.60
N LYS A 116 1.96 10.10 -19.52
CA LYS A 116 2.35 11.45 -19.91
C LYS A 116 3.06 12.21 -18.82
N ARG A 117 2.69 11.95 -17.57
CA ARG A 117 3.32 12.51 -16.37
C ARG A 117 2.87 11.75 -15.14
N VAL A 118 3.64 11.89 -14.07
CA VAL A 118 3.29 11.42 -12.73
C VAL A 118 3.20 12.64 -11.81
N GLU A 119 2.07 12.79 -11.13
CA GLU A 119 1.81 13.86 -10.19
C GLU A 119 2.07 13.33 -8.77
N TRP A 120 3.01 13.95 -8.08
CA TRP A 120 3.37 13.64 -6.71
C TRP A 120 2.76 14.67 -5.76
N ILE A 121 1.91 14.21 -4.85
CA ILE A 121 1.23 15.02 -3.85
C ILE A 121 1.68 14.53 -2.47
N ASP A 122 2.64 15.25 -1.90
CA ASP A 122 3.24 14.92 -0.60
C ASP A 122 2.47 15.51 0.59
N ASN A 123 1.39 16.23 0.31
CA ASN A 123 0.43 16.75 1.26
C ASN A 123 -0.96 16.80 0.63
N PRO A 124 -1.63 15.65 0.51
CA PRO A 124 -2.96 15.58 -0.07
C PRO A 124 -3.99 16.29 0.81
N GLY A 125 -4.96 16.95 0.16
CA GLY A 125 -6.06 17.62 0.82
C GLY A 125 -7.10 16.66 1.42
N LEU A 126 -8.11 17.24 2.09
CA LEU A 126 -9.19 16.48 2.77
C LEU A 126 -9.94 15.54 1.82
N ARG A 127 -10.00 15.87 0.54
CA ARG A 127 -10.61 15.06 -0.52
C ARG A 127 -9.90 13.70 -0.78
N TYR A 128 -8.73 13.47 -0.23
CA TYR A 128 -7.99 12.20 -0.37
C TYR A 128 -8.17 11.30 0.85
N ASN A 129 -9.19 11.54 1.64
CA ASN A 129 -9.64 10.71 2.75
C ASN A 129 -8.55 10.30 3.78
N GLY A 130 -7.64 11.23 4.06
CA GLY A 130 -6.57 11.02 5.05
C GLY A 130 -5.34 10.29 4.51
N ALA A 131 -5.24 10.07 3.20
CA ALA A 131 -3.98 9.62 2.59
C ALA A 131 -2.85 10.59 2.94
N GLN A 132 -1.70 10.05 3.35
CA GLN A 132 -0.53 10.88 3.69
C GLN A 132 0.25 11.29 2.46
N TYR A 133 0.22 10.47 1.42
CA TYR A 133 0.89 10.69 0.13
C TYR A 133 0.03 10.16 -1.00
N VAL A 134 0.05 10.84 -2.14
CA VAL A 134 -0.67 10.44 -3.34
C VAL A 134 0.24 10.49 -4.56
N LEU A 135 0.21 9.44 -5.37
CA LEU A 135 0.79 9.37 -6.71
C LEU A 135 -0.33 9.24 -7.74
N ASN A 136 -0.37 10.14 -8.71
CA ASN A 136 -1.37 10.11 -9.76
C ASN A 136 -0.71 9.99 -11.14
N PHE A 137 -0.92 8.87 -11.81
CA PHE A 137 -0.44 8.62 -13.17
C PHE A 137 -1.41 9.22 -14.18
N ILE A 138 -0.97 10.19 -14.95
CA ILE A 138 -1.75 10.75 -16.06
C ILE A 138 -1.41 9.99 -17.32
N VAL A 139 -2.37 9.21 -17.78
CA VAL A 139 -2.24 8.27 -18.90
C VAL A 139 -3.06 8.75 -20.08
N ALA A 140 -2.45 8.78 -21.26
CA ALA A 140 -3.17 8.96 -22.51
C ALA A 140 -3.55 7.61 -23.11
N ASN A 141 -4.81 7.46 -23.46
CA ASN A 141 -5.29 6.27 -24.13
C ASN A 141 -5.62 6.59 -25.61
N PRO A 142 -5.44 5.65 -26.55
CA PRO A 142 -5.87 5.85 -27.92
C PRO A 142 -7.39 6.08 -27.97
N THR A 143 -7.85 6.91 -28.91
CA THR A 143 -9.31 7.10 -29.12
C THR A 143 -9.95 5.96 -29.89
N VAL A 144 -9.19 5.39 -30.79
CA VAL A 144 -9.57 4.18 -31.54
C VAL A 144 -8.35 3.29 -31.53
N GLY A 145 -8.50 2.06 -31.05
CA GLY A 145 -7.41 1.12 -30.92
C GLY A 145 -7.43 0.40 -29.59
N GLY A 146 -6.28 0.04 -29.09
CA GLY A 146 -6.16 -0.66 -27.82
C GLY A 146 -4.73 -0.96 -27.41
N SER A 147 -4.62 -1.79 -26.38
CA SER A 147 -3.34 -2.34 -25.93
C SER A 147 -3.53 -3.74 -25.34
N PHE A 148 -2.48 -4.52 -25.41
CA PHE A 148 -2.36 -5.78 -24.69
C PHE A 148 -1.02 -5.81 -23.96
N SER A 149 -1.03 -6.30 -22.73
CA SER A 149 0.16 -6.47 -21.89
C SER A 149 0.11 -7.84 -21.21
N ALA A 150 1.24 -8.54 -21.21
CA ALA A 150 1.40 -9.77 -20.46
C ALA A 150 2.78 -9.79 -19.79
N MET A 151 2.88 -10.33 -18.59
CA MET A 151 4.11 -10.45 -17.83
C MET A 151 4.17 -11.76 -17.06
N ALA A 152 5.34 -12.40 -17.08
CA ALA A 152 5.67 -13.55 -16.24
C ALA A 152 6.98 -13.25 -15.50
N ARG A 153 7.01 -13.47 -14.19
CA ARG A 153 8.19 -13.35 -13.32
C ARG A 153 8.29 -14.56 -12.40
N PRO A 154 8.73 -15.71 -12.89
CA PRO A 154 9.04 -16.85 -12.05
C PRO A 154 10.38 -16.68 -11.33
N VAL A 155 10.46 -17.16 -10.10
CA VAL A 155 11.71 -17.42 -9.37
C VAL A 155 12.23 -18.81 -9.75
N LEU A 156 13.54 -18.97 -9.79
CA LEU A 156 14.16 -20.16 -10.36
C LEU A 156 14.43 -21.28 -9.34
N ASN A 157 14.48 -20.96 -8.05
CA ASN A 157 14.86 -21.88 -6.98
C ASN A 157 13.74 -22.17 -5.95
N THR A 158 12.58 -21.53 -6.09
CA THR A 158 11.42 -21.76 -5.23
C THR A 158 10.12 -21.51 -6.00
N ALA A 159 9.00 -22.05 -5.51
CA ALA A 159 7.69 -21.84 -6.10
C ALA A 159 7.13 -20.46 -5.75
N TRP A 160 7.79 -19.43 -6.26
CA TRP A 160 7.37 -18.04 -6.18
C TRP A 160 7.30 -17.43 -7.57
N GLY A 161 6.28 -16.63 -7.83
CA GLY A 161 6.16 -15.94 -9.10
C GLY A 161 4.99 -14.98 -9.16
N PHE A 162 5.06 -14.07 -10.14
CA PHE A 162 3.99 -13.14 -10.44
C PHE A 162 3.67 -13.18 -11.93
N TYR A 163 2.38 -13.31 -12.27
CA TYR A 163 1.88 -13.46 -13.63
C TYR A 163 0.73 -12.49 -13.84
N ARG A 164 0.68 -11.85 -15.01
CA ARG A 164 -0.37 -10.88 -15.35
C ARG A 164 -0.64 -10.87 -16.84
N ALA A 165 -1.91 -10.63 -17.20
CA ALA A 165 -2.32 -10.26 -18.55
C ALA A 165 -3.48 -9.28 -18.50
N ASP A 166 -3.47 -8.26 -19.37
CA ASP A 166 -4.55 -7.30 -19.51
C ASP A 166 -4.70 -6.83 -20.96
N ALA A 167 -5.94 -6.45 -21.31
CA ALA A 167 -6.28 -5.90 -22.60
C ALA A 167 -7.18 -4.68 -22.45
N LYS A 168 -6.93 -3.66 -23.28
CA LYS A 168 -7.72 -2.41 -23.34
C LYS A 168 -8.18 -2.17 -24.75
N PHE A 169 -9.43 -1.75 -24.90
CA PHE A 169 -10.05 -1.40 -26.19
C PHE A 169 -10.70 -0.03 -26.08
N ASN A 170 -10.49 0.80 -27.09
CA ASN A 170 -11.00 2.17 -27.15
C ASN A 170 -11.77 2.39 -28.44
N THR A 171 -13.00 2.88 -28.34
CA THR A 171 -13.85 3.24 -29.46
C THR A 171 -14.48 4.61 -29.22
N GLY A 172 -13.89 5.65 -29.80
CA GLY A 172 -14.35 7.01 -29.61
C GLY A 172 -14.25 7.49 -28.17
N ARG A 173 -15.40 7.54 -27.47
CA ARG A 173 -15.50 7.97 -26.07
C ARG A 173 -15.53 6.82 -25.07
N SER A 174 -15.71 5.61 -25.55
CA SER A 174 -15.83 4.40 -24.74
C SER A 174 -14.50 3.67 -24.63
N GLN A 175 -14.14 3.26 -23.42
CA GLN A 175 -12.95 2.47 -23.12
C GLN A 175 -13.37 1.24 -22.32
N TRP A 176 -12.87 0.10 -22.71
CA TRP A 176 -13.06 -1.18 -22.03
C TRP A 176 -11.71 -1.73 -21.59
N GLU A 177 -11.65 -2.28 -20.42
CA GLU A 177 -10.46 -2.95 -19.92
C GLU A 177 -10.86 -4.27 -19.26
N VAL A 178 -10.07 -5.30 -19.48
CA VAL A 178 -10.17 -6.58 -18.79
C VAL A 178 -8.77 -7.05 -18.44
N GLY A 179 -8.59 -7.60 -17.26
CA GLY A 179 -7.29 -8.11 -16.85
C GLY A 179 -7.36 -9.12 -15.73
N ALA A 180 -6.25 -9.82 -15.58
CA ALA A 180 -6.05 -10.80 -14.52
C ALA A 180 -4.60 -10.74 -14.03
N ASN A 181 -4.41 -11.00 -12.74
CA ASN A 181 -3.11 -11.33 -12.20
C ASN A 181 -3.16 -12.55 -11.27
N TYR A 182 -2.01 -13.16 -11.08
CA TYR A 182 -1.82 -14.30 -10.21
C TYR A 182 -0.45 -14.24 -9.54
N LYS A 183 -0.42 -14.25 -8.22
CA LYS A 183 0.80 -14.37 -7.41
C LYS A 183 0.84 -15.77 -6.81
N LEU A 184 1.95 -16.46 -7.02
CA LEU A 184 2.25 -17.76 -6.43
C LEU A 184 3.33 -17.59 -5.37
N THR A 185 3.08 -18.07 -4.16
CA THR A 185 4.09 -18.38 -3.16
C THR A 185 3.69 -19.68 -2.50
N ASN A 186 4.49 -20.71 -2.64
CA ASN A 186 4.15 -22.03 -2.10
C ASN A 186 5.41 -22.64 -1.45
N LYS A 187 5.27 -23.00 -0.18
CA LYS A 187 6.32 -23.61 0.64
C LYS A 187 7.65 -22.84 0.67
N LEU A 188 7.57 -21.51 0.75
CA LEU A 188 8.75 -20.70 1.01
C LEU A 188 9.23 -21.00 2.44
N GLY A 189 10.50 -21.40 2.59
CA GLY A 189 11.07 -21.77 3.88
C GLY A 189 11.01 -20.63 4.90
N THR A 190 10.58 -20.96 6.12
CA THR A 190 10.45 -20.00 7.24
C THR A 190 11.19 -20.53 8.47
N HIS A 191 11.76 -19.60 9.24
CA HIS A 191 12.44 -19.90 10.49
C HIS A 191 12.02 -18.88 11.53
N ARG A 192 11.67 -19.33 12.74
CA ARG A 192 11.34 -18.46 13.87
C ARG A 192 12.18 -18.83 15.07
N ASP A 193 12.92 -17.86 15.58
CA ASP A 193 13.55 -17.94 16.89
C ASP A 193 12.81 -16.97 17.82
N TYR A 194 12.51 -17.42 19.03
CA TYR A 194 11.73 -16.66 19.99
C TYR A 194 12.23 -16.91 21.40
N THR A 195 12.44 -15.85 22.15
CA THR A 195 12.74 -15.91 23.59
C THR A 195 11.76 -15.00 24.31
N ALA A 196 11.12 -15.51 25.34
CA ALA A 196 10.14 -14.77 26.14
C ALA A 196 10.28 -15.09 27.62
N THR A 197 10.25 -14.04 28.44
CA THR A 197 10.21 -14.15 29.91
C THR A 197 8.89 -13.55 30.40
N PHE A 198 8.06 -14.38 30.98
CA PHE A 198 6.81 -14.01 31.64
C PHE A 198 7.09 -13.73 33.10
N ILE A 199 6.65 -12.59 33.61
CA ILE A 199 6.83 -12.15 34.99
C ILE A 199 5.48 -12.16 35.67
N TYR A 200 5.30 -13.05 36.63
CA TYR A 200 4.06 -13.20 37.40
C TYR A 200 3.87 -12.09 38.43
N PRO A 201 2.63 -11.85 38.91
CA PRO A 201 2.36 -10.84 39.95
C PRO A 201 3.09 -11.07 41.28
N ASP A 202 3.43 -12.30 41.59
CA ASP A 202 4.20 -12.68 42.79
C ASP A 202 5.72 -12.50 42.65
N GLY A 203 6.19 -12.05 41.49
CA GLY A 203 7.60 -11.85 41.15
C GLY A 203 8.32 -13.08 40.62
N GLN A 204 7.66 -14.24 40.52
CA GLN A 204 8.22 -15.39 39.83
C GLN A 204 8.33 -15.12 38.34
N SER A 205 9.20 -15.84 37.65
CA SER A 205 9.36 -15.70 36.20
C SER A 205 9.46 -17.06 35.51
N LEU A 206 8.92 -17.12 34.31
CA LEU A 206 9.00 -18.26 33.41
C LEU A 206 9.63 -17.82 32.10
N THR A 207 10.76 -18.39 31.72
CA THR A 207 11.40 -18.13 30.42
C THR A 207 11.14 -19.30 29.50
N ARG A 208 10.67 -18.99 28.30
CA ARG A 208 10.52 -19.89 27.15
C ARG A 208 11.54 -19.49 26.09
N MET A 209 12.22 -20.48 25.53
CA MET A 209 13.14 -20.30 24.40
C MET A 209 12.72 -21.27 23.29
N GLU A 210 12.37 -20.73 22.14
CA GLU A 210 12.02 -21.49 20.94
C GLU A 210 13.14 -21.40 19.93
N THR A 211 13.59 -22.54 19.43
CA THR A 211 14.56 -22.65 18.33
C THR A 211 13.86 -23.26 17.13
N SER A 212 14.01 -22.64 15.98
CA SER A 212 13.37 -23.09 14.73
C SER A 212 13.87 -24.47 14.30
N ARG A 213 12.93 -25.34 13.93
CA ARG A 213 13.16 -26.59 13.15
C ARG A 213 12.76 -26.44 11.70
N GLY A 214 12.29 -25.24 11.31
CA GLY A 214 11.82 -24.90 9.98
C GLY A 214 10.35 -24.47 9.98
N GLY A 215 9.78 -24.46 8.80
CA GLY A 215 8.40 -24.08 8.55
C GLY A 215 8.21 -23.70 7.09
N ALA A 216 7.01 -23.25 6.74
CA ALA A 216 6.68 -22.88 5.38
C ALA A 216 5.69 -21.73 5.32
N MET A 217 5.85 -20.87 4.31
CA MET A 217 4.90 -19.83 3.97
C MET A 217 4.27 -20.10 2.60
N ASP A 218 2.95 -20.10 2.55
CA ASP A 218 2.14 -20.05 1.33
C ASP A 218 1.45 -18.68 1.29
N ASN A 219 1.53 -18.00 0.15
CA ASN A 219 0.79 -16.77 -0.10
C ASN A 219 0.43 -16.69 -1.58
N THR A 220 -0.72 -17.27 -1.93
CA THR A 220 -1.17 -17.40 -3.31
C THR A 220 -2.51 -16.72 -3.48
N TYR A 221 -2.58 -15.76 -4.39
CA TYR A 221 -3.81 -15.02 -4.68
C TYR A 221 -3.91 -14.63 -6.16
N GLY A 222 -5.11 -14.26 -6.58
CA GLY A 222 -5.37 -13.74 -7.91
C GLY A 222 -6.44 -12.66 -7.91
N ASN A 223 -6.38 -11.79 -8.91
CA ASN A 223 -7.39 -10.78 -9.21
C ASN A 223 -7.90 -10.95 -10.63
N LEU A 224 -9.20 -10.74 -10.80
CA LEU A 224 -9.85 -10.52 -12.10
C LEU A 224 -10.53 -9.15 -12.06
N TRP A 225 -10.41 -8.37 -13.12
CA TRP A 225 -11.16 -7.11 -13.23
C TRP A 225 -11.67 -6.86 -14.63
N ALA A 226 -12.77 -6.15 -14.69
CA ALA A 226 -13.31 -5.62 -15.92
C ALA A 226 -13.83 -4.22 -15.65
N SER A 227 -13.54 -3.26 -16.54
CA SER A 227 -13.99 -1.90 -16.39
C SER A 227 -14.48 -1.30 -17.70
N TYR A 228 -15.36 -0.33 -17.56
CA TYR A 228 -15.87 0.50 -18.64
C TYR A 228 -15.72 1.97 -18.26
N SER A 229 -15.26 2.78 -19.20
CA SER A 229 -15.22 4.24 -19.08
C SER A 229 -15.90 4.90 -20.26
N TYR A 230 -16.68 5.93 -20.01
CA TYR A 230 -17.15 6.88 -20.99
C TYR A 230 -16.57 8.25 -20.69
N ILE A 231 -15.84 8.83 -21.67
CA ILE A 231 -15.13 10.09 -21.48
C ILE A 231 -15.57 11.08 -22.55
N LYS A 232 -16.32 12.10 -22.14
CA LYS A 232 -16.61 13.29 -22.93
C LYS A 232 -15.83 14.43 -22.27
N PRO A 233 -14.68 14.85 -22.85
CA PRO A 233 -13.84 15.89 -22.25
C PRO A 233 -14.65 17.13 -21.87
N ASP A 234 -14.28 17.76 -20.75
CA ASP A 234 -14.88 19.00 -20.23
C ASP A 234 -16.40 18.95 -19.99
N THR A 235 -16.99 17.77 -20.01
CA THR A 235 -18.44 17.60 -19.80
C THR A 235 -18.74 16.49 -18.81
N THR A 236 -18.47 15.24 -19.17
CA THR A 236 -18.88 14.07 -18.37
C THR A 236 -17.81 13.00 -18.42
N ILE A 237 -17.46 12.46 -17.27
CA ILE A 237 -16.64 11.26 -17.13
C ILE A 237 -17.47 10.26 -16.33
N PHE A 238 -17.67 9.08 -16.88
CA PHE A 238 -18.31 7.96 -16.20
C PHE A 238 -17.36 6.76 -16.21
N TYR A 239 -17.27 6.05 -15.09
CA TYR A 239 -16.47 4.85 -14.94
C TYR A 239 -17.22 3.84 -14.10
N VAL A 240 -17.09 2.56 -14.45
CA VAL A 240 -17.53 1.44 -13.63
C VAL A 240 -16.49 0.33 -13.71
N GLU A 241 -16.22 -0.34 -12.59
CA GLU A 241 -15.31 -1.47 -12.48
C GLU A 241 -15.90 -2.55 -11.60
N ALA A 242 -15.84 -3.77 -12.08
CA ALA A 242 -16.06 -4.96 -11.27
C ALA A 242 -14.72 -5.69 -11.11
N MET A 243 -14.37 -6.02 -9.88
CA MET A 243 -13.14 -6.73 -9.52
C MET A 243 -13.48 -7.91 -8.62
N ALA A 244 -12.78 -9.02 -8.77
CA ALA A 244 -12.83 -10.15 -7.84
C ALA A 244 -11.40 -10.49 -7.41
N PHE A 245 -11.10 -10.28 -6.14
CA PHE A 245 -9.89 -10.77 -5.50
C PHE A 245 -10.18 -12.13 -4.87
N HIS A 246 -9.31 -13.11 -5.09
CA HIS A 246 -9.40 -14.41 -4.45
C HIS A 246 -8.05 -14.81 -3.86
N LYS A 247 -8.04 -15.06 -2.54
CA LYS A 247 -6.90 -15.60 -1.82
C LYS A 247 -7.09 -17.11 -1.70
N PHE A 248 -6.27 -17.86 -2.45
CA PHE A 248 -6.30 -19.35 -2.48
C PHE A 248 -5.69 -19.94 -1.23
N SER A 249 -4.57 -19.34 -0.78
CA SER A 249 -3.85 -19.73 0.42
C SER A 249 -3.04 -18.56 0.93
N ASP A 250 -3.13 -18.30 2.22
CA ASP A 250 -2.21 -17.50 3.00
C ASP A 250 -1.96 -18.27 4.28
N ARG A 251 -0.86 -19.01 4.34
CA ARG A 251 -0.53 -19.91 5.44
C ARG A 251 0.91 -19.68 5.86
N LEU A 252 1.12 -19.54 7.15
CA LEU A 252 2.41 -19.48 7.77
C LEU A 252 2.49 -20.58 8.82
N THR A 253 3.48 -21.45 8.69
CA THR A 253 3.72 -22.57 9.61
C THR A 253 5.13 -22.47 10.15
N TYR A 254 5.26 -22.69 11.44
CA TYR A 254 6.53 -22.82 12.16
C TYR A 254 6.55 -24.13 12.91
N ASP A 255 7.65 -24.86 12.78
CA ASP A 255 7.99 -26.00 13.60
C ASP A 255 9.23 -25.65 14.44
N GLY A 256 9.18 -25.91 15.73
CA GLY A 256 10.23 -25.51 16.66
C GLY A 256 10.40 -26.48 17.83
N LEU A 257 11.49 -26.26 18.53
CA LEU A 257 11.76 -26.88 19.82
C LEU A 257 11.71 -25.78 20.88
N MET A 258 10.88 -25.95 21.89
CA MET A 258 10.76 -25.03 23.01
C MET A 258 11.35 -25.66 24.28
N THR A 259 12.15 -24.87 25.00
CA THR A 259 12.62 -25.17 26.34
C THR A 259 12.02 -24.18 27.34
N ILE A 260 11.76 -24.64 28.56
CA ILE A 260 11.19 -23.85 29.66
C ILE A 260 12.14 -23.83 30.85
N SER A 261 12.29 -22.68 31.49
CA SER A 261 13.22 -22.49 32.63
C SER A 261 12.88 -23.34 33.86
N THR A 262 11.71 -23.92 33.97
CA THR A 262 11.29 -24.83 35.04
C THR A 262 11.90 -26.22 34.91
N GLY A 263 12.68 -26.49 33.87
CA GLY A 263 13.41 -27.74 33.67
C GLY A 263 12.57 -28.90 33.11
N GLU A 264 11.39 -28.64 32.59
CA GLU A 264 10.65 -29.63 31.82
C GLU A 264 11.39 -29.99 30.54
N SER A 265 11.20 -31.23 30.07
CA SER A 265 11.83 -31.74 28.85
C SER A 265 11.42 -30.92 27.63
N ASP A 266 12.26 -30.98 26.60
CA ASP A 266 12.04 -30.33 25.32
C ASP A 266 10.61 -30.54 24.78
N ILE A 267 10.02 -29.45 24.35
CA ILE A 267 8.65 -29.40 23.83
C ILE A 267 8.68 -29.16 22.32
N ALA A 268 8.19 -30.11 21.56
CA ALA A 268 7.95 -29.91 20.13
C ALA A 268 6.77 -28.97 19.93
N LEU A 269 6.99 -27.92 19.16
CA LEU A 269 6.01 -26.87 18.87
C LEU A 269 5.66 -26.87 17.39
N THR A 270 4.38 -26.81 17.08
CA THR A 270 3.86 -26.44 15.74
C THR A 270 2.90 -25.28 15.90
N ASP A 271 3.14 -24.20 15.16
CA ASP A 271 2.30 -22.99 15.10
C ASP A 271 1.97 -22.73 13.63
N SER A 272 0.70 -22.85 13.26
CA SER A 272 0.22 -22.66 11.89
C SER A 272 -0.99 -21.74 11.89
N HIS A 273 -0.93 -20.68 11.12
CA HIS A 273 -2.07 -19.79 10.94
C HIS A 273 -2.20 -19.34 9.48
N GLY A 274 -3.39 -18.93 9.12
CA GLY A 274 -3.63 -18.46 7.77
C GLY A 274 -5.07 -18.07 7.50
N ASP A 275 -5.29 -17.60 6.28
CA ASP A 275 -6.63 -17.27 5.80
C ASP A 275 -6.80 -17.58 4.32
N ARG A 276 -8.05 -17.64 3.89
CA ARG A 276 -8.47 -17.73 2.49
C ARG A 276 -9.81 -17.05 2.32
N GLY A 277 -10.03 -16.44 1.16
CA GLY A 277 -11.31 -15.75 0.95
C GLY A 277 -11.44 -15.12 -0.41
N THR A 278 -12.64 -14.63 -0.68
CA THR A 278 -12.99 -13.96 -1.93
C THR A 278 -13.59 -12.59 -1.61
N THR A 279 -13.16 -11.56 -2.35
CA THR A 279 -13.65 -10.19 -2.22
C THR A 279 -14.09 -9.66 -3.59
N PRO A 280 -15.34 -9.90 -4.03
CA PRO A 280 -15.90 -9.15 -5.14
C PRO A 280 -16.13 -7.68 -4.73
N THR A 281 -15.77 -6.77 -5.63
CA THR A 281 -15.87 -5.32 -5.46
C THR A 281 -16.48 -4.71 -6.72
N LEU A 282 -17.41 -3.78 -6.54
CA LEU A 282 -17.96 -2.94 -7.60
C LEU A 282 -17.69 -1.47 -7.24
N SER A 283 -17.11 -0.74 -8.18
CA SER A 283 -16.85 0.70 -8.05
C SER A 283 -17.50 1.46 -9.21
N ALA A 284 -18.05 2.63 -8.94
CA ALA A 284 -18.58 3.53 -9.94
C ALA A 284 -18.18 4.97 -9.65
N TYR A 285 -17.92 5.74 -10.70
CA TYR A 285 -17.49 7.12 -10.63
C TYR A 285 -18.22 7.94 -11.69
N LEU A 286 -18.71 9.10 -11.29
CA LEU A 286 -19.30 10.08 -12.16
C LEU A 286 -18.71 11.46 -11.87
N GLU A 287 -18.14 12.11 -12.89
CA GLU A 287 -17.76 13.53 -12.83
C GLU A 287 -18.53 14.29 -13.89
N GLN A 288 -19.27 15.29 -13.47
CA GLN A 288 -20.05 16.18 -14.32
C GLN A 288 -19.50 17.60 -14.22
N HIS A 289 -18.94 18.10 -15.31
CA HIS A 289 -18.55 19.49 -15.42
C HIS A 289 -19.76 20.39 -15.67
N LEU A 290 -19.81 21.46 -14.90
CA LEU A 290 -20.86 22.47 -14.95
C LEU A 290 -20.29 23.81 -15.47
N PRO A 291 -21.15 24.73 -15.95
CA PRO A 291 -20.71 26.07 -16.37
C PRO A 291 -19.93 26.79 -15.27
N ARG A 292 -19.12 27.81 -15.67
CA ARG A 292 -18.34 28.66 -14.75
C ARG A 292 -17.29 27.89 -13.95
N ARG A 293 -16.61 26.88 -14.53
CA ARG A 293 -15.53 26.09 -13.94
C ARG A 293 -15.95 25.37 -12.65
N GLN A 294 -17.09 24.74 -12.64
CA GLN A 294 -17.59 23.91 -11.56
C GLN A 294 -17.58 22.44 -11.96
N ALA A 295 -17.52 21.54 -10.99
CA ALA A 295 -17.72 20.12 -11.20
C ALA A 295 -18.43 19.50 -9.98
N ILE A 296 -19.21 18.47 -10.24
CA ILE A 296 -19.75 17.55 -9.24
C ILE A 296 -19.11 16.19 -9.52
N VAL A 297 -18.62 15.57 -8.46
CA VAL A 297 -18.03 14.23 -8.47
C VAL A 297 -18.84 13.34 -7.55
N VAL A 298 -19.17 12.14 -8.00
CA VAL A 298 -19.83 11.12 -7.17
C VAL A 298 -19.08 9.83 -7.33
N ASP A 299 -18.69 9.26 -6.19
CA ASP A 299 -18.02 7.98 -6.06
C ASP A 299 -18.91 6.99 -5.34
N PHE A 300 -18.97 5.76 -5.81
CA PHE A 300 -19.63 4.65 -5.14
C PHE A 300 -18.71 3.42 -5.16
N LYS A 301 -18.60 2.74 -4.02
CA LYS A 301 -17.88 1.48 -3.89
C LYS A 301 -18.65 0.51 -3.00
N THR A 302 -18.74 -0.73 -3.41
CA THR A 302 -19.22 -1.81 -2.55
C THR A 302 -18.31 -3.02 -2.65
N SER A 303 -18.01 -3.62 -1.51
CA SER A 303 -17.18 -4.83 -1.42
C SER A 303 -17.88 -5.84 -0.51
N LEU A 304 -17.81 -7.11 -0.91
CA LEU A 304 -18.29 -8.25 -0.13
C LEU A 304 -17.10 -9.14 0.16
N TYR A 305 -16.92 -9.55 1.41
CA TYR A 305 -15.88 -10.51 1.78
C TYR A 305 -16.53 -11.81 2.27
N PHE A 306 -16.01 -12.92 1.80
CA PHE A 306 -16.35 -14.25 2.25
C PHE A 306 -15.06 -15.01 2.49
N GLY A 307 -14.78 -15.37 3.73
CA GLY A 307 -13.50 -15.99 4.04
C GLY A 307 -13.52 -16.86 5.29
N LYS A 308 -12.39 -17.49 5.49
CA LYS A 308 -12.08 -18.29 6.68
C LYS A 308 -10.67 -17.95 7.13
N SER A 309 -10.50 -17.78 8.43
CA SER A 309 -9.17 -17.71 9.07
C SER A 309 -9.05 -18.82 10.11
N TYR A 310 -7.85 -19.35 10.24
CA TYR A 310 -7.57 -20.41 11.21
C TYR A 310 -6.23 -20.15 11.91
N SER A 311 -6.10 -20.71 13.11
CA SER A 311 -4.86 -20.78 13.87
C SER A 311 -4.82 -22.10 14.63
N ASP A 312 -3.75 -22.85 14.43
CA ASP A 312 -3.49 -24.13 15.08
C ASP A 312 -2.17 -24.00 15.86
N TYR A 313 -2.22 -24.18 17.16
CA TYR A 313 -1.06 -24.12 18.04
C TYR A 313 -0.98 -25.37 18.88
N VAL A 314 0.09 -26.15 18.69
CA VAL A 314 0.25 -27.46 19.31
C VAL A 314 1.60 -27.55 20.00
N GLU A 315 1.57 -27.89 21.28
CA GLU A 315 2.75 -28.21 22.12
C GLU A 315 2.70 -29.68 22.53
N ARG A 316 3.78 -30.41 22.32
CA ARG A 316 3.93 -31.82 22.69
C ARG A 316 5.28 -32.07 23.35
N LEU A 317 5.30 -32.90 24.38
CA LEU A 317 6.58 -33.38 24.94
C LEU A 317 7.33 -34.20 23.88
N GLU A 318 8.58 -33.84 23.60
CA GLU A 318 9.42 -34.53 22.62
C GLU A 318 9.64 -36.02 22.96
N ARG A 319 9.74 -36.33 24.26
CA ARG A 319 10.05 -37.69 24.72
C ARG A 319 8.99 -38.74 24.46
N ASP A 320 7.71 -38.39 24.52
CA ASP A 320 6.58 -39.32 24.47
C ASP A 320 5.36 -38.84 23.67
N ASN A 321 5.48 -37.69 22.99
CA ASN A 321 4.41 -37.05 22.22
C ASN A 321 3.15 -36.69 23.04
N THR A 322 3.24 -36.59 24.38
CA THR A 322 2.11 -36.14 25.18
C THR A 322 1.75 -34.71 24.86
N TYR A 323 0.49 -34.45 24.54
CA TYR A 323 -0.03 -33.11 24.26
C TYR A 323 -0.06 -32.28 25.55
N LEU A 324 0.58 -31.11 25.52
CA LEU A 324 0.52 -30.11 26.58
C LEU A 324 -0.53 -29.05 26.25
N ASN A 325 -0.56 -28.61 25.00
CA ASN A 325 -1.55 -27.69 24.46
C ASN A 325 -1.93 -28.12 23.04
N ASP A 326 -3.22 -28.05 22.73
CA ASP A 326 -3.78 -28.37 21.43
C ASP A 326 -4.93 -27.38 21.15
N ILE A 327 -4.59 -26.27 20.52
CA ILE A 327 -5.45 -25.09 20.36
C ILE A 327 -5.78 -24.93 18.88
N HIS A 328 -7.05 -25.07 18.55
CA HIS A 328 -7.56 -24.86 17.19
C HIS A 328 -8.57 -23.71 17.17
N THR A 329 -8.35 -22.75 16.33
CA THR A 329 -9.28 -21.65 16.10
C THR A 329 -9.66 -21.61 14.63
N LEU A 330 -10.96 -21.65 14.35
CA LEU A 330 -11.50 -21.48 13.01
C LEU A 330 -12.59 -20.43 13.03
N ILE A 331 -12.43 -19.40 12.18
CA ILE A 331 -13.36 -18.30 12.07
C ILE A 331 -13.89 -18.23 10.64
N HIS A 332 -15.20 -18.15 10.49
CA HIS A 332 -15.88 -17.90 9.24
C HIS A 332 -16.33 -16.43 9.21
N ASP A 333 -15.77 -15.65 8.30
CA ASP A 333 -16.05 -14.23 8.17
C ASP A 333 -16.88 -13.90 6.94
N ARG A 334 -17.86 -13.05 7.12
CA ARG A 334 -18.57 -12.36 6.06
C ARG A 334 -18.66 -10.88 6.38
N SER A 335 -18.13 -10.04 5.48
CA SER A 335 -18.18 -8.59 5.63
C SER A 335 -18.74 -7.93 4.38
N GLN A 336 -19.46 -6.82 4.59
CA GLN A 336 -20.05 -6.00 3.52
C GLN A 336 -19.72 -4.54 3.80
N VAL A 337 -19.21 -3.85 2.78
CA VAL A 337 -18.93 -2.43 2.83
C VAL A 337 -19.68 -1.73 1.71
N TYR A 338 -20.34 -0.62 2.05
CA TYR A 338 -20.94 0.31 1.10
C TYR A 338 -20.39 1.69 1.39
N ALA A 339 -19.83 2.34 0.40
CA ALA A 339 -19.30 3.70 0.51
C ALA A 339 -19.81 4.55 -0.65
N ILE A 340 -20.25 5.76 -0.33
CA ILE A 340 -20.64 6.79 -1.30
C ILE A 340 -20.02 8.11 -0.88
N GLU A 341 -19.48 8.86 -1.84
CA GLU A 341 -18.94 10.21 -1.65
C GLU A 341 -19.47 11.11 -2.73
N ALA A 342 -19.75 12.35 -2.41
CA ALA A 342 -20.14 13.38 -3.35
C ALA A 342 -19.38 14.68 -3.06
N ASP A 343 -18.69 15.20 -4.08
CA ASP A 343 -17.88 16.41 -4.00
C ASP A 343 -18.37 17.48 -4.96
N TYR A 344 -18.34 18.71 -4.50
CA TYR A 344 -18.50 19.90 -5.31
C TYR A 344 -17.18 20.66 -5.39
N ILE A 345 -16.74 20.97 -6.60
CA ILE A 345 -15.50 21.66 -6.91
C ILE A 345 -15.81 22.95 -7.65
N LYS A 346 -15.29 24.08 -7.16
CA LYS A 346 -15.37 25.38 -7.81
C LYS A 346 -13.98 25.97 -7.99
N ASN A 347 -13.62 26.26 -9.23
CA ASN A 347 -12.34 26.90 -9.55
C ASN A 347 -12.53 28.38 -9.90
N TRP A 348 -11.65 29.24 -9.40
CA TRP A 348 -11.44 30.63 -9.80
C TRP A 348 -10.05 30.78 -10.41
N SER A 349 -9.69 32.00 -10.82
CA SER A 349 -8.37 32.28 -11.37
C SER A 349 -7.22 32.01 -10.39
N ALA A 350 -7.41 32.36 -9.11
CA ALA A 350 -6.39 32.26 -8.06
C ALA A 350 -6.76 31.27 -6.94
N GLY A 351 -7.90 30.60 -7.01
CA GLY A 351 -8.37 29.75 -5.92
C GLY A 351 -9.26 28.61 -6.35
N ARG A 352 -9.47 27.66 -5.42
CA ARG A 352 -10.37 26.52 -5.57
C ARG A 352 -11.07 26.24 -4.24
N LEU A 353 -12.37 26.04 -4.28
CA LEU A 353 -13.16 25.47 -3.19
C LEU A 353 -13.50 24.02 -3.54
N THR A 354 -13.26 23.11 -2.62
CA THR A 354 -13.76 21.75 -2.66
C THR A 354 -14.57 21.50 -1.40
N ALA A 355 -15.80 21.03 -1.54
CA ALA A 355 -16.64 20.64 -0.42
C ALA A 355 -17.29 19.30 -0.72
N GLY A 356 -17.35 18.41 0.26
CA GLY A 356 -17.85 17.06 0.03
C GLY A 356 -18.50 16.46 1.26
N ALA A 357 -19.22 15.37 0.97
CA ALA A 357 -19.85 14.53 1.99
C ALA A 357 -19.67 13.06 1.59
N SER A 358 -19.33 12.21 2.58
CA SER A 358 -19.29 10.77 2.37
C SER A 358 -20.00 9.99 3.48
N TYR A 359 -20.50 8.81 3.09
CA TYR A 359 -21.08 7.83 4.00
C TYR A 359 -20.49 6.46 3.72
N THR A 360 -20.00 5.81 4.77
CA THR A 360 -19.50 4.43 4.71
C THR A 360 -20.26 3.57 5.72
N ALA A 361 -20.81 2.46 5.27
CA ALA A 361 -21.44 1.45 6.11
C ALA A 361 -20.66 0.15 6.03
N ASN A 362 -20.18 -0.35 7.15
CA ASN A 362 -19.50 -1.62 7.28
C ASN A 362 -20.35 -2.56 8.15
N ARG A 363 -20.54 -3.81 7.69
CA ARG A 363 -21.32 -4.85 8.36
C ARG A 363 -20.51 -6.12 8.33
N SER A 364 -20.17 -6.67 9.49
CA SER A 364 -19.39 -7.89 9.62
C SER A 364 -20.14 -8.93 10.44
N ARG A 365 -19.99 -10.18 10.05
CA ARG A 365 -20.46 -11.35 10.77
C ARG A 365 -19.34 -12.36 10.85
N SER A 366 -18.91 -12.70 12.06
CA SER A 366 -17.87 -13.68 12.34
C SER A 366 -18.46 -14.84 13.14
N VAL A 367 -18.18 -16.06 12.74
CA VAL A 367 -18.59 -17.29 13.44
C VAL A 367 -17.34 -18.00 13.92
N TYR A 368 -17.27 -18.29 15.20
CA TYR A 368 -16.14 -18.92 15.86
C TYR A 368 -16.47 -20.38 16.17
N ASP A 369 -15.91 -21.32 15.42
CA ASP A 369 -16.20 -22.74 15.59
C ASP A 369 -15.70 -23.26 16.95
N ASN A 370 -14.58 -22.75 17.45
CA ASN A 370 -14.00 -23.12 18.74
C ASN A 370 -14.80 -22.63 19.98
N PHE A 371 -15.80 -21.76 19.79
CA PHE A 371 -16.76 -21.34 20.82
C PHE A 371 -18.17 -21.86 20.54
N GLY A 372 -18.29 -23.11 20.06
CA GLY A 372 -19.59 -23.71 19.80
C GLY A 372 -20.38 -23.08 18.65
N GLY A 373 -19.72 -22.37 17.75
CA GLY A 373 -20.34 -21.67 16.64
C GLY A 373 -20.95 -20.32 17.02
N GLU A 374 -20.47 -19.69 18.09
CA GLU A 374 -20.92 -18.35 18.48
C GLU A 374 -20.72 -17.33 17.35
N VAL A 375 -21.72 -16.47 17.20
CA VAL A 375 -21.81 -15.50 16.11
C VAL A 375 -21.66 -14.08 16.66
N PHE A 376 -20.76 -13.31 16.11
CA PHE A 376 -20.56 -11.92 16.43
C PHE A 376 -20.91 -11.04 15.22
N HIS A 377 -21.82 -10.09 15.43
CA HIS A 377 -22.17 -9.10 14.42
C HIS A 377 -21.65 -7.73 14.82
N GLN A 378 -20.90 -7.11 13.93
CA GLN A 378 -20.44 -5.74 14.08
C GLN A 378 -21.05 -4.85 12.99
N ARG A 379 -21.49 -3.68 13.41
CA ARG A 379 -21.92 -2.59 12.56
C ARG A 379 -21.04 -1.38 12.81
N GLN A 380 -20.55 -0.76 11.72
CA GLN A 380 -19.88 0.53 11.77
C GLN A 380 -20.46 1.44 10.69
N ASP A 381 -20.90 2.63 11.09
CA ASP A 381 -21.35 3.69 10.20
C ASP A 381 -20.44 4.90 10.37
N LYS A 382 -20.01 5.49 9.26
CA LYS A 382 -19.15 6.65 9.23
C LYS A 382 -19.75 7.69 8.28
N VAL A 383 -19.97 8.89 8.79
CA VAL A 383 -20.39 10.06 8.02
C VAL A 383 -19.29 11.09 8.07
N TYR A 384 -18.92 11.68 6.95
CA TYR A 384 -17.88 12.68 6.89
C TYR A 384 -18.32 13.85 5.99
N PHE A 385 -18.12 15.05 6.47
CA PHE A 385 -18.32 16.29 5.72
C PHE A 385 -17.02 17.08 5.74
N PHE A 386 -16.69 17.74 4.64
CA PHE A 386 -15.54 18.61 4.59
C PHE A 386 -15.73 19.81 3.65
N ALA A 387 -14.97 20.86 3.92
CA ALA A 387 -14.75 21.98 3.01
C ALA A 387 -13.27 22.39 3.07
N GLU A 388 -12.68 22.60 1.90
CA GLU A 388 -11.28 23.00 1.73
C GLU A 388 -11.19 24.14 0.73
N TYR A 389 -10.47 25.18 1.08
CA TYR A 389 -10.18 26.31 0.22
C TYR A 389 -8.70 26.42 -0.08
N PHE A 390 -8.35 26.45 -1.33
CA PHE A 390 -7.01 26.68 -1.88
C PHE A 390 -6.93 28.07 -2.46
N HIS A 391 -5.87 28.81 -2.16
CA HIS A 391 -5.61 30.15 -2.71
C HIS A 391 -4.14 30.35 -3.04
N ARG A 392 -3.88 30.97 -4.20
CA ARG A 392 -2.55 31.35 -4.64
C ARG A 392 -2.41 32.88 -4.61
N LEU A 393 -1.40 33.35 -3.89
CA LEU A 393 -1.07 34.79 -3.75
C LEU A 393 0.43 34.98 -4.00
N ASP A 394 0.79 35.41 -5.21
CA ASP A 394 2.19 35.63 -5.65
C ASP A 394 3.07 34.40 -5.34
N LYS A 395 4.06 34.55 -4.47
CA LYS A 395 4.96 33.47 -4.02
C LYS A 395 4.37 32.57 -2.95
N PHE A 396 3.22 32.89 -2.42
CA PHE A 396 2.55 32.10 -1.40
C PHE A 396 1.41 31.28 -1.98
N THR A 397 1.22 30.09 -1.42
CA THR A 397 0.04 29.27 -1.63
C THR A 397 -0.49 28.82 -0.29
N PHE A 398 -1.78 28.96 -0.09
CA PHE A 398 -2.48 28.60 1.14
C PHE A 398 -3.52 27.53 0.82
N THR A 399 -3.60 26.52 1.64
CA THR A 399 -4.72 25.57 1.67
C THR A 399 -5.21 25.50 3.11
N ALA A 400 -6.50 25.68 3.32
CA ALA A 400 -7.12 25.51 4.62
C ALA A 400 -8.40 24.69 4.46
N GLY A 401 -8.60 23.71 5.31
CA GLY A 401 -9.77 22.85 5.27
C GLY A 401 -10.21 22.45 6.67
N LEU A 402 -11.49 22.18 6.78
CA LEU A 402 -12.12 21.60 7.98
C LEU A 402 -13.04 20.46 7.56
N GLY A 403 -12.81 19.31 8.17
CA GLY A 403 -13.69 18.18 8.10
C GLY A 403 -14.39 17.92 9.44
N ALA A 404 -15.56 17.31 9.40
CA ALA A 404 -16.28 16.80 10.56
C ALA A 404 -16.68 15.36 10.28
N GLN A 405 -16.28 14.45 11.15
CA GLN A 405 -16.51 13.01 11.01
C GLN A 405 -17.31 12.49 12.19
N TYR A 406 -18.38 11.79 11.89
CA TYR A 406 -19.14 10.99 12.85
C TYR A 406 -18.87 9.52 12.61
N ILE A 407 -18.54 8.79 13.67
CA ILE A 407 -18.36 7.34 13.64
C ILE A 407 -19.25 6.74 14.71
N ASP A 408 -20.05 5.73 14.33
CA ASP A 408 -20.83 4.89 15.23
C ASP A 408 -20.47 3.43 14.97
N PHE A 409 -20.03 2.70 16.00
CA PHE A 409 -19.80 1.28 15.88
C PHE A 409 -20.46 0.53 17.04
N ARG A 410 -20.99 -0.68 16.78
CA ARG A 410 -21.75 -1.48 17.76
C ARG A 410 -21.60 -2.96 17.49
N PHE A 411 -21.61 -3.72 18.60
CA PHE A 411 -21.81 -5.18 18.60
C PHE A 411 -23.28 -5.48 18.94
N ARG A 412 -23.89 -6.33 18.13
CA ARG A 412 -25.31 -6.67 18.32
C ARG A 412 -25.52 -7.54 19.55
N GLU A 413 -24.61 -8.45 19.86
CA GLU A 413 -24.74 -9.47 20.91
C GLU A 413 -24.64 -8.89 22.31
N THR A 414 -23.92 -7.80 22.48
CA THR A 414 -23.68 -7.17 23.79
C THR A 414 -24.31 -5.80 23.92
N ASP A 415 -24.87 -5.26 22.83
CA ASP A 415 -25.29 -3.85 22.71
C ASP A 415 -24.18 -2.84 23.08
N GLN A 416 -22.93 -3.32 23.11
CA GLN A 416 -21.76 -2.49 23.38
C GLN A 416 -21.31 -1.80 22.10
N GLY A 417 -20.83 -0.60 22.25
CA GLY A 417 -20.33 0.19 21.14
C GLY A 417 -19.95 1.59 21.58
N ASN A 418 -19.54 2.38 20.62
CA ASN A 418 -19.16 3.77 20.86
C ASN A 418 -19.50 4.62 19.64
N ASN A 419 -19.80 5.89 19.90
CA ASN A 419 -19.94 6.88 18.85
C ASN A 419 -19.14 8.14 19.19
N SER A 420 -18.71 8.85 18.16
CA SER A 420 -17.92 10.07 18.36
C SER A 420 -18.03 11.01 17.16
N TRP A 421 -18.05 12.32 17.47
CA TRP A 421 -17.79 13.38 16.52
C TRP A 421 -16.35 13.82 16.63
N ASN A 422 -15.68 13.96 15.50
CA ASN A 422 -14.28 14.36 15.43
C ASN A 422 -14.10 15.44 14.36
N LEU A 423 -13.36 16.50 14.70
CA LEU A 423 -12.98 17.52 13.74
C LEU A 423 -11.64 17.17 13.09
N ARG A 424 -11.51 17.46 11.81
CA ARG A 424 -10.31 17.22 10.98
C ARG A 424 -9.81 18.52 10.36
N PRO A 425 -9.20 19.43 11.14
CA PRO A 425 -8.55 20.61 10.58
C PRO A 425 -7.31 20.24 9.77
N GLN A 426 -7.12 20.94 8.67
CA GLN A 426 -5.93 20.84 7.82
C GLN A 426 -5.53 22.21 7.34
N ALA A 427 -4.24 22.50 7.31
CA ALA A 427 -3.71 23.76 6.79
C ALA A 427 -2.34 23.54 6.16
N THR A 428 -2.07 24.21 5.05
CA THR A 428 -0.77 24.19 4.38
C THR A 428 -0.43 25.59 3.88
N VAL A 429 0.79 26.01 4.14
CA VAL A 429 1.37 27.22 3.58
C VAL A 429 2.63 26.83 2.81
N THR A 430 2.70 27.22 1.55
CA THR A 430 3.89 27.03 0.71
C THR A 430 4.44 28.39 0.32
N TYR A 431 5.73 28.59 0.48
CA TYR A 431 6.47 29.77 0.06
C TYR A 431 7.50 29.40 -1.00
N ALA A 432 7.32 29.89 -2.22
CA ALA A 432 8.28 29.75 -3.31
C ALA A 432 9.35 30.86 -3.16
N ILE A 433 10.52 30.49 -2.62
CA ILE A 433 11.66 31.40 -2.49
C ILE A 433 12.07 31.88 -3.89
N ASN A 434 12.26 30.90 -4.79
CA ASN A 434 12.50 31.04 -6.21
C ASN A 434 12.04 29.78 -6.95
N PRO A 435 12.19 29.62 -8.28
CA PRO A 435 11.78 28.42 -9.00
C PRO A 435 12.39 27.11 -8.49
N ASP A 436 13.60 27.17 -7.94
CA ASP A 436 14.37 25.98 -7.51
C ASP A 436 14.24 25.67 -6.02
N HIS A 437 13.75 26.60 -5.21
CA HIS A 437 13.71 26.48 -3.76
C HIS A 437 12.32 26.81 -3.20
N ARG A 438 11.77 25.90 -2.41
CA ARG A 438 10.43 26.04 -1.82
C ARG A 438 10.40 25.54 -0.38
N LEU A 439 9.77 26.31 0.49
CA LEU A 439 9.41 25.91 1.84
C LEU A 439 7.92 25.61 1.91
N ARG A 440 7.53 24.55 2.63
CA ARG A 440 6.15 24.21 2.88
C ARG A 440 5.99 23.79 4.34
N LEU A 441 5.05 24.44 5.02
CA LEU A 441 4.58 24.03 6.35
C LEU A 441 3.18 23.44 6.21
N SER A 442 3.00 22.23 6.69
CA SER A 442 1.74 21.48 6.58
C SER A 442 1.30 20.95 7.93
N PHE A 443 0.06 21.20 8.28
CA PHE A 443 -0.63 20.59 9.43
C PHE A 443 -1.76 19.73 8.92
N GLN A 444 -1.82 18.48 9.41
CA GLN A 444 -2.85 17.50 9.08
C GLN A 444 -3.39 16.85 10.36
N SER A 445 -4.66 16.48 10.33
CA SER A 445 -5.26 15.66 11.39
C SER A 445 -6.16 14.58 10.79
N TRP A 446 -6.18 13.42 11.42
CA TRP A 446 -7.06 12.31 11.07
C TRP A 446 -7.44 11.49 12.28
N GLN A 447 -8.42 10.63 12.12
CA GLN A 447 -8.92 9.76 13.17
C GLN A 447 -8.89 8.32 12.70
N ASN A 448 -8.57 7.42 13.64
CA ASN A 448 -8.62 5.98 13.44
C ASN A 448 -9.69 5.41 14.38
N ALA A 449 -10.73 4.81 13.80
CA ALA A 449 -11.71 4.04 14.57
C ALA A 449 -11.06 2.74 15.07
N PRO A 450 -11.53 2.17 16.18
CA PRO A 450 -11.11 0.84 16.58
C PRO A 450 -11.38 -0.17 15.47
N SER A 451 -10.44 -1.05 15.23
CA SER A 451 -10.60 -2.17 14.31
C SER A 451 -11.49 -3.26 14.90
N LEU A 452 -11.96 -4.17 14.04
CA LEU A 452 -12.72 -5.34 14.50
C LEU A 452 -11.91 -6.19 15.50
N ALA A 453 -10.62 -6.40 15.23
CA ALA A 453 -9.76 -7.20 16.10
C ALA A 453 -9.50 -6.54 17.47
N GLU A 454 -9.41 -5.19 17.52
CA GLU A 454 -9.20 -4.45 18.76
C GLU A 454 -10.46 -4.38 19.64
N SER A 455 -11.62 -4.46 19.04
CA SER A 455 -12.90 -4.27 19.73
C SER A 455 -13.69 -5.57 19.96
N ASN A 456 -13.30 -6.69 19.31
CA ASN A 456 -14.01 -7.95 19.40
C ASN A 456 -13.86 -8.60 20.78
N ILE A 457 -15.00 -8.90 21.42
CA ILE A 457 -15.04 -9.48 22.77
C ILE A 457 -14.82 -10.99 22.82
N ALA A 458 -14.76 -11.68 21.68
CA ALA A 458 -14.48 -13.12 21.65
C ALA A 458 -13.09 -13.40 22.23
N PRO A 459 -12.98 -14.16 23.33
CA PRO A 459 -11.68 -14.48 23.90
C PRO A 459 -10.94 -15.47 23.00
N GLN A 460 -9.71 -15.17 22.65
CA GLN A 460 -8.87 -16.01 21.80
C GLN A 460 -7.69 -16.53 22.62
N GLN A 461 -7.59 -17.82 22.73
CA GLN A 461 -6.39 -18.45 23.31
C GLN A 461 -5.27 -18.45 22.27
N ILE A 462 -4.11 -17.90 22.64
CA ILE A 462 -2.93 -17.80 21.77
C ILE A 462 -1.99 -18.98 22.02
N ASP A 463 -1.75 -19.28 23.30
CA ASP A 463 -0.95 -20.43 23.76
C ASP A 463 -1.40 -20.86 25.17
N GLY A 464 -0.65 -21.69 25.84
CA GLY A 464 -0.99 -22.18 27.19
C GLY A 464 -1.06 -21.09 28.27
N LEU A 465 -0.44 -19.91 28.05
CA LEU A 465 -0.41 -18.80 29.01
C LEU A 465 -1.13 -17.55 28.52
N GLN A 466 -1.15 -17.33 27.21
CA GLN A 466 -1.55 -16.06 26.62
C GLN A 466 -2.96 -16.12 26.00
N TRP A 467 -3.74 -15.09 26.31
CA TRP A 467 -5.07 -14.90 25.76
C TRP A 467 -5.19 -13.48 25.19
N ARG A 468 -6.05 -13.30 24.20
CA ARG A 468 -6.40 -12.00 23.62
C ARG A 468 -7.91 -11.78 23.68
N ILE A 469 -8.31 -10.59 24.16
CA ILE A 469 -9.71 -10.17 24.24
C ILE A 469 -9.77 -8.70 23.82
N GLY A 470 -10.57 -8.35 22.83
CA GLY A 470 -10.76 -6.97 22.41
C GLY A 470 -11.51 -6.14 23.47
N ASN A 471 -11.51 -4.83 23.27
CA ASN A 471 -12.18 -3.88 24.15
C ASN A 471 -13.25 -3.07 23.38
N PRO A 472 -14.54 -3.35 23.53
CA PRO A 472 -15.61 -2.61 22.83
C PRO A 472 -15.79 -1.18 23.37
N GLY A 473 -15.20 -0.84 24.51
CA GLY A 473 -15.21 0.52 25.10
C GLY A 473 -14.21 1.50 24.50
N LEU A 474 -13.43 1.07 23.49
CA LEU A 474 -12.44 1.92 22.83
C LEU A 474 -13.07 3.13 22.16
N ARG A 475 -12.39 4.26 22.25
CA ARG A 475 -12.73 5.50 21.55
C ARG A 475 -11.88 5.65 20.29
N THR A 476 -12.40 6.41 19.34
CA THR A 476 -11.63 6.83 18.16
C THR A 476 -10.31 7.50 18.58
N SER A 477 -9.23 7.08 17.99
CA SER A 477 -7.89 7.67 18.19
C SER A 477 -7.72 8.89 17.29
N ASN A 478 -7.21 9.99 17.83
CA ASN A 478 -6.91 11.22 17.09
C ASN A 478 -5.40 11.31 16.81
N SER A 479 -5.06 11.72 15.61
CA SER A 479 -3.69 11.90 15.16
C SER A 479 -3.48 13.28 14.56
N TYR A 480 -2.35 13.90 14.89
CA TYR A 480 -1.96 15.23 14.44
C TYR A 480 -0.53 15.20 13.92
N MET A 481 -0.30 15.81 12.79
CA MET A 481 1.01 15.87 12.15
C MET A 481 1.31 17.27 11.67
N LEU A 482 2.46 17.79 12.05
CA LEU A 482 3.06 19.04 11.54
C LEU A 482 4.34 18.68 10.79
N THR A 483 4.45 19.10 9.53
CA THR A 483 5.65 18.82 8.72
C THR A 483 6.14 20.11 8.06
N LEU A 484 7.42 20.39 8.21
CA LEU A 484 8.15 21.40 7.44
C LEU A 484 8.96 20.69 6.36
N PHE A 485 8.75 21.07 5.10
CA PHE A 485 9.52 20.60 3.94
C PHE A 485 10.34 21.74 3.35
N TYR A 486 11.56 21.45 3.01
CA TYR A 486 12.39 22.26 2.13
C TYR A 486 12.71 21.46 0.88
N ASN A 487 12.15 21.86 -0.25
CA ASN A 487 12.40 21.27 -1.55
C ASN A 487 13.41 22.09 -2.33
N PHE A 488 14.38 21.41 -2.94
CA PHE A 488 15.43 22.04 -3.75
C PHE A 488 15.60 21.31 -5.09
N ASN A 489 15.93 22.07 -6.13
CA ASN A 489 16.14 21.59 -7.49
C ASN A 489 17.41 22.25 -8.06
N LEU A 490 18.54 21.57 -7.92
CA LEU A 490 19.82 21.98 -8.46
C LEU A 490 20.11 21.21 -9.77
N PRO A 491 21.01 21.63 -10.63
CA PRO A 491 21.20 21.04 -11.96
C PRO A 491 21.39 19.52 -12.00
N ARG A 492 21.98 18.93 -10.95
CA ARG A 492 22.24 17.49 -10.83
C ARG A 492 21.67 16.83 -9.59
N VAL A 493 21.06 17.60 -8.70
CA VAL A 493 20.58 17.14 -7.41
C VAL A 493 19.21 17.73 -7.13
N ILE A 494 18.21 16.89 -7.10
CA ILE A 494 16.86 17.26 -6.70
C ILE A 494 16.59 16.62 -5.35
N GLY A 495 15.91 17.30 -4.44
CA GLY A 495 15.64 16.65 -3.17
C GLY A 495 14.68 17.38 -2.26
N THR A 496 14.41 16.70 -1.16
CA THR A 496 13.58 17.20 -0.06
C THR A 496 14.28 16.95 1.26
N PHE A 497 14.40 17.98 2.07
CA PHE A 497 14.70 17.86 3.50
C PHE A 497 13.43 18.15 4.28
N GLY A 498 13.16 17.40 5.35
CA GLY A 498 11.96 17.62 6.14
C GLY A 498 12.15 17.34 7.62
N ILE A 499 11.33 18.05 8.40
CA ILE A 499 11.15 17.84 9.85
C ILE A 499 9.69 17.57 10.09
N ARG A 500 9.37 16.46 10.77
CA ARG A 500 8.02 16.04 11.06
C ARG A 500 7.83 15.82 12.56
N ALA A 501 6.84 16.48 13.13
CA ALA A 501 6.34 16.21 14.46
C ALA A 501 4.96 15.55 14.34
N TYR A 502 4.80 14.40 15.00
CA TYR A 502 3.56 13.64 15.03
C TYR A 502 3.15 13.36 16.47
N THR A 503 1.86 13.40 16.74
CA THR A 503 1.30 12.97 18.03
C THR A 503 -0.06 12.32 17.86
N SER A 504 -0.28 11.26 18.63
CA SER A 504 -1.59 10.63 18.82
C SER A 504 -1.87 10.54 20.32
N PRO A 505 -2.56 11.53 20.92
CA PRO A 505 -2.70 11.65 22.38
C PRO A 505 -3.54 10.55 23.04
N ASN A 506 -4.31 9.80 22.23
CA ASN A 506 -5.17 8.70 22.66
C ASN A 506 -5.07 7.50 21.72
N ALA A 507 -3.83 7.13 21.34
CA ALA A 507 -3.57 5.99 20.46
C ALA A 507 -4.16 4.71 21.04
N ILE A 508 -4.76 3.88 20.20
CA ILE A 508 -5.25 2.55 20.60
C ILE A 508 -4.05 1.62 20.63
N THR A 509 -3.72 1.05 21.78
CA THR A 509 -2.55 0.19 21.96
C THR A 509 -2.88 -1.05 22.77
N PRO A 510 -2.13 -2.14 22.62
CA PRO A 510 -2.24 -3.30 23.48
C PRO A 510 -1.97 -2.94 24.95
N LEU A 511 -2.74 -3.55 25.85
CA LEU A 511 -2.59 -3.51 27.30
C LEU A 511 -2.47 -4.94 27.81
N LEU A 512 -1.40 -5.25 28.54
CA LEU A 512 -1.14 -6.56 29.09
C LEU A 512 -1.40 -6.56 30.62
N TYR A 513 -2.10 -7.57 31.10
CA TYR A 513 -2.32 -7.80 32.52
C TYR A 513 -2.53 -9.28 32.84
N TRP A 514 -2.24 -9.68 34.08
CA TRP A 514 -2.52 -11.02 34.56
C TRP A 514 -3.91 -11.13 35.17
N GLN A 515 -4.63 -12.19 34.79
CA GLN A 515 -5.91 -12.57 35.37
C GLN A 515 -6.02 -14.11 35.42
N ASP A 516 -6.33 -14.65 36.58
CA ASP A 516 -6.53 -16.11 36.81
C ASP A 516 -5.40 -16.99 36.24
N GLY A 517 -4.15 -16.56 36.44
CA GLY A 517 -2.96 -17.27 35.96
C GLY A 517 -2.71 -17.17 34.45
N ARG A 518 -3.44 -16.31 33.74
CA ARG A 518 -3.33 -16.08 32.30
C ARG A 518 -2.85 -14.65 32.03
N LEU A 519 -1.96 -14.49 31.07
CA LEU A 519 -1.57 -13.18 30.54
C LEU A 519 -2.54 -12.75 29.47
N ILE A 520 -3.36 -11.75 29.79
CA ILE A 520 -4.39 -11.21 28.89
C ILE A 520 -3.82 -10.03 28.12
N THR A 521 -3.93 -10.07 26.81
CA THR A 521 -3.75 -8.92 25.93
C THR A 521 -5.11 -8.34 25.58
N THR A 522 -5.36 -7.10 25.99
CA THR A 522 -6.51 -6.30 25.55
C THR A 522 -6.03 -5.01 24.91
N TYR A 523 -6.91 -4.04 24.74
CA TYR A 523 -6.57 -2.75 24.12
C TYR A 523 -7.06 -1.58 24.97
N GLU A 524 -6.31 -0.50 24.95
CA GLU A 524 -6.65 0.76 25.62
C GLU A 524 -6.48 1.97 24.69
N ASN A 525 -7.18 3.06 25.00
CA ASN A 525 -6.77 4.37 24.53
C ASN A 525 -5.64 4.87 25.44
N SER A 526 -4.42 4.72 25.01
CA SER A 526 -3.20 5.04 25.77
C SER A 526 -3.05 6.54 26.03
N ARG A 527 -2.05 6.92 26.82
CA ARG A 527 -1.70 8.33 27.08
C ARG A 527 -0.94 8.99 25.94
N GLY A 528 -0.69 8.27 24.86
CA GLY A 528 -0.31 8.74 23.55
C GLY A 528 1.11 8.44 23.09
N LEU A 529 1.24 8.54 21.78
CA LEU A 529 2.48 8.47 21.03
C LEU A 529 2.90 9.87 20.58
N GLN A 530 4.19 10.17 20.71
CA GLN A 530 4.86 11.36 20.17
C GLN A 530 6.05 10.90 19.33
N ASN A 531 6.26 11.56 18.19
CA ASN A 531 7.32 11.20 17.27
C ASN A 531 7.89 12.50 16.66
N LEU A 532 9.21 12.59 16.61
CA LEU A 532 9.95 13.64 15.90
C LEU A 532 10.88 12.97 14.88
N SER A 533 10.75 13.34 13.62
CA SER A 533 11.54 12.76 12.54
C SER A 533 12.25 13.84 11.73
N PHE A 534 13.49 13.55 11.34
CA PHE A 534 14.27 14.32 10.37
C PHE A 534 14.52 13.41 9.17
N PHE A 535 14.28 13.90 7.98
CA PHE A 535 14.52 13.12 6.77
C PHE A 535 15.13 13.91 5.64
N LEU A 536 15.92 13.22 4.83
CA LEU A 536 16.56 13.74 3.62
C LEU A 536 16.30 12.74 2.49
N ALA A 537 15.84 13.22 1.36
CA ALA A 537 15.52 12.42 0.19
C ALA A 537 16.11 13.04 -1.08
N PRO A 538 17.37 12.77 -1.40
CA PRO A 538 18.01 13.26 -2.62
C PRO A 538 17.77 12.33 -3.80
N GLN A 539 17.78 12.91 -4.98
CA GLN A 539 17.99 12.28 -6.27
C GLN A 539 19.21 12.96 -6.92
N ILE A 540 20.18 12.17 -7.36
CA ILE A 540 21.46 12.65 -7.86
C ILE A 540 21.72 12.05 -9.24
N GLU A 541 22.01 12.90 -10.22
CA GLU A 541 22.53 12.47 -11.53
C GLU A 541 24.06 12.47 -11.46
N ILE A 542 24.65 11.31 -11.14
CA ILE A 542 26.11 11.15 -10.93
C ILE A 542 26.83 11.30 -12.26
N ILE A 543 26.42 10.52 -13.27
CA ILE A 543 26.87 10.64 -14.65
C ILE A 543 25.63 10.91 -15.50
N PRO A 544 25.54 12.09 -16.15
CA PRO A 544 24.40 12.48 -16.95
C PRO A 544 23.98 11.36 -17.91
N GLN A 545 22.68 11.07 -17.94
CA GLN A 545 22.04 10.04 -18.75
C GLN A 545 22.41 8.57 -18.41
N TRP A 546 23.51 8.31 -17.69
CA TRP A 546 23.99 6.94 -17.47
C TRP A 546 23.80 6.47 -16.02
N LEU A 547 24.33 7.20 -15.04
CA LEU A 547 24.33 6.77 -13.64
C LEU A 547 23.56 7.75 -12.77
N ARG A 548 22.50 7.26 -12.15
CA ARG A 548 21.65 7.99 -11.21
C ARG A 548 21.58 7.27 -9.88
N ALA A 549 21.45 8.03 -8.82
CA ALA A 549 21.19 7.54 -7.48
C ALA A 549 19.98 8.25 -6.90
N SER A 550 19.15 7.56 -6.16
CA SER A 550 18.17 8.17 -5.27
C SER A 550 18.22 7.51 -3.91
N GLY A 551 17.78 8.23 -2.89
CA GLY A 551 17.79 7.70 -1.55
C GLY A 551 16.80 8.42 -0.65
N TYR A 552 16.57 7.78 0.48
CA TYR A 552 15.81 8.31 1.59
C TYR A 552 16.51 7.92 2.88
N LEU A 553 16.79 8.89 3.72
CA LEU A 553 17.37 8.67 5.05
C LEU A 553 16.50 9.37 6.08
N GLN A 554 16.10 8.66 7.10
CA GLN A 554 15.29 9.18 8.20
C GLN A 554 15.91 8.81 9.55
N PHE A 555 16.00 9.77 10.43
CA PHE A 555 16.14 9.56 11.87
C PHE A 555 14.80 9.85 12.53
N ARG A 556 14.34 8.95 13.41
CA ARG A 556 13.10 9.11 14.15
C ARG A 556 13.33 8.85 15.64
N ALA A 557 12.83 9.76 16.48
CA ALA A 557 12.76 9.61 17.91
C ALA A 557 11.29 9.54 18.34
N GLU A 558 10.96 8.54 19.15
CA GLU A 558 9.60 8.23 19.57
C GLU A 558 9.49 8.16 21.08
N ARG A 559 8.35 8.56 21.59
CA ARG A 559 7.96 8.37 22.98
C ARG A 559 6.54 7.83 23.03
N MET A 560 6.36 6.71 23.71
CA MET A 560 5.06 6.08 23.93
C MET A 560 4.74 6.03 25.42
N ARG A 561 3.50 6.39 25.79
CA ARG A 561 3.01 6.36 27.17
C ARG A 561 1.66 5.65 27.22
N GLY A 562 1.53 4.66 28.07
CA GLY A 562 0.30 3.93 28.34
C GLY A 562 0.08 3.72 29.82
N THR A 563 -0.79 2.77 30.16
CA THR A 563 -1.08 2.43 31.54
C THR A 563 0.09 1.69 32.18
N GLY A 564 0.83 2.39 33.03
CA GLY A 564 1.95 1.82 33.78
C GLY A 564 3.30 1.81 33.06
N TYR A 565 3.42 2.42 31.87
CA TYR A 565 4.70 2.50 31.15
C TYR A 565 4.94 3.84 30.46
N SER A 566 6.22 4.15 30.24
CA SER A 566 6.71 5.25 29.41
C SER A 566 8.00 4.80 28.73
N LEU A 567 7.93 4.56 27.43
CA LEU A 567 9.01 4.00 26.63
C LEU A 567 9.49 5.01 25.59
N HIS A 568 10.75 4.86 25.20
CA HIS A 568 11.41 5.65 24.17
C HIS A 568 12.07 4.71 23.15
N ASN A 569 12.08 5.14 21.91
CA ASN A 569 12.79 4.48 20.82
C ASN A 569 13.43 5.53 19.93
N SER A 570 14.56 5.22 19.35
CA SER A 570 15.15 6.02 18.28
C SER A 570 15.81 5.10 17.26
N ALA A 571 15.56 5.37 15.98
CA ALA A 571 16.03 4.52 14.92
C ALA A 571 16.34 5.30 13.63
N TRP A 572 17.31 4.79 12.88
CA TRP A 572 17.57 5.16 11.50
C TRP A 572 16.91 4.17 10.56
N SER A 573 16.25 4.69 9.53
CA SER A 573 15.70 3.91 8.41
C SER A 573 16.01 4.61 7.10
N GLY A 574 15.88 3.91 5.99
CA GLY A 574 16.12 4.53 4.69
C GLY A 574 16.24 3.56 3.56
N SER A 575 16.45 4.11 2.37
CA SER A 575 16.65 3.36 1.14
C SER A 575 17.68 4.02 0.24
N VAL A 576 18.35 3.20 -0.57
CA VAL A 576 19.22 3.64 -1.66
C VAL A 576 18.82 2.85 -2.90
N ASN A 577 18.70 3.57 -4.01
CA ASN A 577 18.51 3.00 -5.33
C ASN A 577 19.60 3.56 -6.25
N LEU A 578 20.33 2.67 -6.93
CA LEU A 578 21.34 2.99 -7.94
C LEU A 578 20.86 2.45 -9.28
N GLN A 579 20.92 3.28 -10.32
CA GLN A 579 20.53 2.89 -11.67
C GLN A 579 21.61 3.29 -12.66
N LEU A 580 22.15 2.28 -13.37
CA LEU A 580 23.05 2.45 -14.49
C LEU A 580 22.35 2.04 -15.77
N THR A 581 22.15 2.98 -16.70
CA THR A 581 21.52 2.73 -18.00
C THR A 581 22.52 3.00 -19.12
N HIS A 582 22.78 1.99 -19.93
CA HIS A 582 23.70 2.11 -21.07
C HIS A 582 23.38 1.06 -22.15
N TRP A 583 23.45 1.45 -23.44
CA TRP A 583 23.16 0.58 -24.60
C TRP A 583 21.83 -0.19 -24.55
N GLY A 584 20.78 0.42 -23.97
CA GLY A 584 19.48 -0.23 -23.82
C GLY A 584 19.39 -1.21 -22.64
N PHE A 585 20.50 -1.46 -21.92
CA PHE A 585 20.50 -2.19 -20.66
C PHE A 585 20.30 -1.24 -19.49
N THR A 586 19.57 -1.70 -18.50
CA THR A 586 19.46 -1.04 -17.20
C THR A 586 19.87 -2.00 -16.10
N LEU A 587 20.92 -1.65 -15.35
CA LEU A 587 21.30 -2.33 -14.12
C LEU A 587 20.77 -1.50 -12.94
N GLU A 588 19.96 -2.14 -12.12
CA GLU A 588 19.39 -1.54 -10.91
C GLU A 588 19.89 -2.28 -9.67
N GLY A 589 20.27 -1.52 -8.65
CA GLY A 589 20.59 -2.00 -7.32
C GLY A 589 19.78 -1.24 -6.28
N GLN A 590 19.02 -1.95 -5.45
CA GLN A 590 18.21 -1.36 -4.38
C GLN A 590 18.55 -1.97 -3.03
N TYR A 591 18.62 -1.13 -2.01
CA TYR A 591 18.69 -1.54 -0.61
C TYR A 591 17.74 -0.71 0.22
N ILE A 592 16.92 -1.38 1.04
CA ILE A 592 15.98 -0.76 1.99
C ILE A 592 16.34 -1.27 3.37
N ARG A 593 16.59 -0.34 4.30
CA ARG A 593 16.70 -0.61 5.73
C ARG A 593 15.34 -0.30 6.37
N SER A 594 14.74 -1.30 7.00
CA SER A 594 13.44 -1.19 7.64
C SER A 594 13.45 -0.19 8.80
N GLN A 595 12.28 0.29 9.10
CA GLN A 595 12.00 1.16 10.23
C GLN A 595 11.75 0.30 11.48
N HIS A 596 12.20 0.79 12.65
CA HIS A 596 11.87 0.21 13.94
C HIS A 596 10.79 1.09 14.58
N ASP A 597 9.61 0.53 14.82
CA ASP A 597 8.41 1.24 15.28
C ASP A 597 8.07 0.86 16.72
N LEU A 598 7.91 1.87 17.58
CA LEU A 598 7.43 1.71 18.94
C LEU A 598 5.90 1.85 18.97
N TRP A 599 5.21 0.78 19.38
CA TRP A 599 3.76 0.76 19.53
C TRP A 599 3.32 -0.01 20.76
N GLY A 600 2.68 0.66 21.73
CA GLY A 600 2.43 0.08 23.04
C GLY A 600 3.75 -0.19 23.77
N GLU A 601 3.91 -1.42 24.26
CA GLU A 601 5.12 -1.92 24.91
C GLU A 601 6.00 -2.76 23.95
N LYS A 602 5.85 -2.56 22.63
CA LYS A 602 6.54 -3.36 21.60
C LYS A 602 7.30 -2.47 20.61
N ILE A 603 8.55 -2.83 20.32
CA ILE A 603 9.32 -2.32 19.19
C ILE A 603 9.30 -3.41 18.10
N SER A 604 8.79 -3.07 16.92
CA SER A 604 8.74 -3.98 15.78
C SER A 604 9.64 -3.48 14.65
N TRP A 605 10.21 -4.40 13.88
CA TRP A 605 10.93 -4.09 12.64
C TRP A 605 10.47 -5.01 11.51
N GLY A 606 10.41 -4.45 10.31
CA GLY A 606 10.18 -5.19 9.09
C GLY A 606 11.48 -5.68 8.45
N GLU A 607 11.37 -6.20 7.25
CA GLU A 607 12.50 -6.70 6.47
C GLU A 607 13.44 -5.58 5.99
N ASN A 608 14.74 -5.87 6.00
CA ASN A 608 15.71 -5.18 5.18
C ASN A 608 15.69 -5.84 3.79
N LEU A 609 15.37 -5.09 2.75
CA LEU A 609 15.26 -5.60 1.39
C LEU A 609 16.49 -5.22 0.56
N SER A 610 17.05 -6.17 -0.18
CA SER A 610 18.04 -5.88 -1.22
C SER A 610 17.61 -6.53 -2.54
N LEU A 611 17.91 -5.86 -3.66
CA LEU A 611 17.57 -6.28 -5.01
C LEU A 611 18.68 -5.88 -5.98
N ILE A 612 18.97 -6.75 -6.92
CA ILE A 612 19.76 -6.42 -8.12
C ILE A 612 18.99 -6.96 -9.33
N GLU A 613 18.80 -6.14 -10.33
CA GLU A 613 18.16 -6.52 -11.60
C GLU A 613 18.94 -5.95 -12.78
N LEU A 614 19.19 -6.77 -13.79
CA LEU A 614 19.62 -6.35 -15.13
C LEU A 614 18.45 -6.53 -16.08
N SER A 615 18.07 -5.48 -16.79
CA SER A 615 16.96 -5.51 -17.74
C SER A 615 17.34 -4.95 -19.10
N TYR A 616 16.59 -5.38 -20.13
CA TYR A 616 16.76 -4.97 -21.53
C TYR A 616 15.40 -4.90 -22.24
N ASN A 617 15.14 -3.83 -22.97
CA ASN A 617 13.96 -3.67 -23.81
C ASN A 617 14.30 -3.91 -25.28
N TRP A 618 13.48 -4.74 -25.94
CA TRP A 618 13.59 -5.01 -27.37
C TRP A 618 12.21 -4.94 -28.02
N ARG A 619 11.95 -3.86 -28.73
CA ARG A 619 10.63 -3.56 -29.33
C ARG A 619 9.52 -3.60 -28.26
N ASP A 620 8.56 -4.50 -28.45
CA ASP A 620 7.41 -4.70 -27.51
C ASP A 620 7.75 -5.66 -26.37
N TRP A 621 8.96 -6.18 -26.30
CA TRP A 621 9.44 -7.12 -25.27
C TRP A 621 10.31 -6.43 -24.23
N HIS A 622 10.11 -6.84 -22.99
CA HIS A 622 11.03 -6.51 -21.89
C HIS A 622 11.53 -7.80 -21.24
N PHE A 623 12.83 -7.89 -21.07
CA PHE A 623 13.51 -8.99 -20.42
C PHE A 623 14.24 -8.49 -19.18
N GLY A 624 14.14 -9.22 -18.07
CA GLY A 624 14.87 -8.93 -16.84
C GLY A 624 15.43 -10.20 -16.23
N ALA A 625 16.54 -10.07 -15.56
CA ALA A 625 17.11 -11.12 -14.71
C ALA A 625 17.64 -10.49 -13.43
N GLY A 626 17.32 -11.04 -12.28
CA GLY A 626 17.69 -10.44 -11.01
C GLY A 626 17.74 -11.42 -9.86
N VAL A 627 18.11 -10.91 -8.70
CA VAL A 627 18.14 -11.65 -7.44
C VAL A 627 17.49 -10.80 -6.35
N ILE A 628 16.48 -11.35 -5.68
CA ILE A 628 15.94 -10.79 -4.44
C ILE A 628 16.84 -11.26 -3.29
N MET A 629 17.16 -10.36 -2.38
CA MET A 629 18.04 -10.59 -1.22
C MET A 629 19.42 -11.15 -1.60
N PRO A 630 20.15 -10.56 -2.59
CA PRO A 630 21.52 -10.95 -2.86
C PRO A 630 22.43 -10.71 -1.66
N PHE A 631 22.16 -9.68 -0.86
CA PHE A 631 22.91 -9.28 0.32
C PHE A 631 22.06 -9.43 1.58
N GLY A 632 22.65 -10.00 2.63
CA GLY A 632 22.00 -10.18 3.91
C GLY A 632 20.99 -11.33 3.95
N ARG A 633 20.17 -11.35 4.98
CA ARG A 633 19.07 -12.28 5.18
C ARG A 633 17.80 -11.50 5.43
N TYR A 634 16.67 -12.03 5.00
CA TYR A 634 15.38 -11.54 5.42
C TYR A 634 15.22 -11.78 6.91
N ASP A 635 14.99 -10.76 7.68
CA ASP A 635 14.76 -10.82 9.13
C ASP A 635 13.76 -9.72 9.50
N GLN A 636 12.60 -10.12 10.01
CA GLN A 636 11.63 -9.26 10.65
C GLN A 636 11.33 -9.76 12.05
N GLY A 637 10.86 -8.90 12.92
CA GLY A 637 10.60 -9.33 14.27
C GLY A 637 10.10 -8.21 15.17
N TYR A 638 10.14 -8.53 16.46
CA TYR A 638 9.79 -7.56 17.50
C TYR A 638 10.50 -7.84 18.80
N ARG A 639 10.56 -6.81 19.65
CA ARG A 639 10.98 -6.88 21.05
C ARG A 639 9.87 -6.36 21.94
N MET A 640 9.47 -7.18 22.94
CA MET A 640 8.53 -6.80 23.99
C MET A 640 9.27 -6.19 25.17
N LEU A 641 8.70 -5.11 25.70
CA LEU A 641 9.29 -4.31 26.79
C LEU A 641 8.30 -4.14 27.95
N SER A 642 7.31 -5.02 28.08
CA SER A 642 6.33 -4.96 29.16
C SER A 642 6.92 -5.38 30.49
N LYS A 643 6.40 -4.83 31.58
CA LYS A 643 6.75 -5.29 32.94
C LYS A 643 6.28 -6.73 33.24
N TRP A 644 5.31 -7.23 32.47
CA TRP A 644 4.75 -8.57 32.62
C TRP A 644 5.32 -9.59 31.61
N TYR A 645 5.90 -9.09 30.51
CA TYR A 645 6.36 -9.91 29.43
C TYR A 645 7.48 -9.21 28.68
N THR A 646 8.67 -9.76 28.73
CA THR A 646 9.82 -9.31 27.94
C THR A 646 10.26 -10.41 27.00
N GLY A 647 10.73 -10.07 25.82
CA GLY A 647 11.18 -11.07 24.86
C GLY A 647 11.49 -10.51 23.49
N GLU A 648 12.01 -11.37 22.64
CA GLU A 648 12.39 -11.03 21.27
C GLU A 648 12.04 -12.18 20.33
N GLN A 649 11.49 -11.82 19.18
CA GLN A 649 11.17 -12.76 18.11
C GLN A 649 11.85 -12.32 16.83
N HIS A 650 12.51 -13.27 16.16
CA HIS A 650 13.06 -13.15 14.83
C HIS A 650 12.36 -14.12 13.88
N MET A 651 11.82 -13.61 12.79
CA MET A 651 11.29 -14.41 11.70
C MET A 651 12.17 -14.22 10.46
N ARG A 652 12.67 -15.32 9.93
CA ARG A 652 13.50 -15.35 8.73
C ARG A 652 12.79 -16.12 7.62
N LEU A 653 12.94 -15.65 6.39
CA LEU A 653 12.44 -16.32 5.18
C LEU A 653 13.64 -16.65 4.26
N ASP A 654 13.52 -17.76 3.55
CA ASP A 654 14.52 -18.19 2.56
C ASP A 654 14.38 -17.42 1.24
N MET A 655 14.62 -16.09 1.32
CA MET A 655 14.34 -15.15 0.23
C MET A 655 15.53 -14.86 -0.71
N ARG A 656 16.59 -15.65 -0.70
CA ARG A 656 17.62 -15.52 -1.76
C ARG A 656 17.10 -16.12 -3.04
N MET A 657 16.40 -15.31 -3.85
CA MET A 657 15.58 -15.78 -4.96
C MET A 657 16.05 -15.18 -6.29
N PRO A 658 16.82 -15.93 -7.11
CA PRO A 658 17.06 -15.55 -8.49
C PRO A 658 15.77 -15.67 -9.31
N TYR A 659 15.50 -14.69 -10.16
CA TYR A 659 14.29 -14.64 -11.00
C TYR A 659 14.61 -14.15 -12.40
N ILE A 660 13.68 -14.45 -13.31
CA ILE A 660 13.64 -13.85 -14.64
C ILE A 660 12.30 -13.12 -14.81
N THR A 661 12.30 -12.08 -15.63
CA THR A 661 11.08 -11.36 -16.03
C THR A 661 11.00 -11.37 -17.56
N VAL A 662 9.82 -11.71 -18.06
CA VAL A 662 9.50 -11.57 -19.49
C VAL A 662 8.18 -10.83 -19.58
N SER A 663 8.16 -9.70 -20.30
CA SER A 663 6.92 -8.97 -20.56
C SER A 663 6.78 -8.70 -22.06
N TYR A 664 5.53 -8.73 -22.53
CA TYR A 664 5.14 -8.34 -23.87
C TYR A 664 4.09 -7.24 -23.81
N ASN A 665 4.34 -6.11 -24.49
CA ASN A 665 3.49 -4.93 -24.43
C ASN A 665 3.26 -4.39 -25.85
N ILE A 666 2.06 -4.47 -26.35
CA ILE A 666 1.70 -3.92 -27.68
C ILE A 666 0.59 -2.90 -27.55
N GLN A 667 0.70 -1.84 -28.35
CA GLN A 667 -0.32 -0.80 -28.46
C GLN A 667 -0.59 -0.49 -29.93
N TRP A 668 -1.86 -0.26 -30.26
CA TRP A 668 -2.28 0.11 -31.60
C TRP A 668 -3.32 1.23 -31.58
N GLY A 669 -3.43 2.00 -32.66
CA GLY A 669 -4.43 3.05 -32.85
C GLY A 669 -3.91 4.47 -32.58
N ARG A 670 -4.81 5.48 -32.65
CA ARG A 670 -4.50 6.91 -32.51
C ARG A 670 -4.64 7.36 -31.05
N GLN A 671 -3.62 8.04 -30.51
CA GLN A 671 -3.63 8.56 -29.14
C GLN A 671 -4.36 9.90 -29.02
N LYS A 672 -5.09 10.10 -27.90
CA LYS A 672 -5.56 11.40 -27.40
C LYS A 672 -5.09 11.66 -25.97
N ARG A 673 -5.19 12.94 -25.52
CA ARG A 673 -4.83 13.33 -24.14
C ARG A 673 -5.71 12.60 -23.13
N GLY A 674 -5.07 12.10 -22.06
CA GLY A 674 -5.76 11.52 -20.91
C GLY A 674 -6.54 12.57 -20.11
N VAL A 675 -7.60 12.15 -19.45
CA VAL A 675 -8.46 12.96 -18.59
C VAL A 675 -8.27 12.52 -17.16
N ASN A 676 -8.13 13.48 -16.22
CA ASN A 676 -8.07 13.18 -14.79
C ASN A 676 -9.43 12.71 -14.28
N LYS A 677 -9.45 11.62 -13.54
CA LYS A 677 -10.60 11.09 -12.79
C LYS A 677 -10.20 10.96 -11.34
N MET A 678 -11.12 11.22 -10.43
CA MET A 678 -10.86 11.11 -9.01
C MET A 678 -11.93 10.26 -8.34
N ILE A 679 -11.52 9.13 -7.76
CA ILE A 679 -12.37 8.22 -7.01
C ILE A 679 -11.82 8.14 -5.59
N ASN A 680 -12.64 8.48 -4.60
CA ASN A 680 -12.23 8.60 -3.20
C ASN A 680 -13.03 7.71 -2.25
N ALA A 681 -14.02 6.95 -2.73
CA ALA A 681 -14.86 6.16 -1.83
C ALA A 681 -14.04 5.18 -0.99
N ASP A 682 -14.01 5.41 0.32
CA ASP A 682 -13.34 4.56 1.31
C ASP A 682 -14.20 3.33 1.59
N GLY A 683 -13.76 2.19 1.14
CA GLY A 683 -14.54 0.95 1.23
C GLY A 683 -13.65 -0.28 1.41
N GLU A 684 -12.71 -0.24 2.37
CA GLU A 684 -11.95 -1.44 2.73
C GLU A 684 -12.79 -2.38 3.59
N VAL A 685 -12.76 -3.66 3.22
CA VAL A 685 -13.45 -4.73 3.95
C VAL A 685 -12.66 -5.09 5.19
N GLN A 686 -13.33 -5.08 6.35
CA GLN A 686 -12.73 -5.54 7.60
C GLN A 686 -12.92 -7.05 7.76
N GLN A 687 -11.91 -7.71 8.31
CA GLN A 687 -11.90 -9.15 8.63
C GLN A 687 -11.47 -9.35 10.08
N SER A 688 -12.00 -10.41 10.68
CA SER A 688 -11.47 -10.95 11.92
C SER A 688 -10.18 -11.71 11.63
N THR A 689 -9.24 -11.67 12.56
CA THR A 689 -8.05 -12.51 12.48
C THR A 689 -8.08 -13.57 13.55
N ALA A 690 -7.84 -14.82 13.18
CA ALA A 690 -7.56 -15.88 14.14
C ALA A 690 -6.27 -15.53 14.90
N GLY A 691 -6.21 -15.89 16.18
CA GLY A 691 -5.03 -15.64 16.99
C GLY A 691 -3.81 -16.33 16.41
N GLY A 692 -2.81 -15.53 15.99
CA GLY A 692 -1.47 -15.97 15.67
C GLY A 692 -0.48 -15.12 16.48
N ARG A 693 0.72 -15.65 16.78
CA ARG A 693 1.80 -14.94 17.49
C ARG A 693 2.50 -13.93 16.59
#